data_d641908c56763891618216e9bddac0f8
#
_entry.id   d641908c56763891618216e9bddac0f8
#
_cell.length_a   1.000
_cell.length_b   1.000
_cell.length_c   1.000
_cell.angle_alpha   90.00
_cell.angle_beta   90.00
_cell.angle_gamma   90.00
#
_symmetry.space_group_name_H-M   'P 1'
#
loop_
_entity.id
_entity.type
_entity.pdbx_description
1 polymer ?
#
loop_
_entity_poly.entity_id
_entity_poly.type
_entity_poly.pdbx_seq_one_letter_code
_entity_poly.pdbx_strand_id
1 'polypeptide(L)'
;MVLAALLLGTTAAFAQQDKLGSGIDKANMDLSIKPGTDFYRYAAGNWMKNHPLDGEHPDNGAFTDLFEQNQKRIQDIILEYASKPQQKGSLGQKIGSLYNLRMDSVRLNKEGWAPIKPTLDRIAAIKDRREYQLVTAQLDFRGEGTMMYGIGVGADLRDAANNLVEVGQGGLGLGVRDYYLNDDDQTKKIREAYKTYIKKLFQMVGNDEATAEKKMEAVMAIETRIAKASYSQVQLRDIDKNYHKMSYNQLVIDYPGIDWGNVFLASGFPAFKDICVAQPEPIHEVEKILAETSLDDLKTYAELKVISGATSVLSDDFRAVSFELSKVMSGVQQDRPRWKRAVSSVSGVLGEAIGKLYVEKYFPESSKNRMLQLVHNLQTALAQRIDEATWMSAATKAQAKDKLENFIIKIGYPDKWKDYSGLQVDDSLSLYENMANISEFFTKDAIARKVNKPVDKMEWGMTPQTINAYYNPTTNEICFPAAILQPPFFDPSADDAMNYGAIGGVIGHEMSHGFDDQGSQFDKTGNQHDWWTAADKKNFEARTKVLVNHFNTIELAGKKVNGQLTLGENIGDNGGLNIAFRALQNVMKTEKLGVKDGFTPEQRFFLSWARVWAGNARPEYLQYLMTVDVHSPNEARVNGALPMVDAWYKAFGIKKGEKLFVPKNKRAHIW
;
A
#
# COMPACT_ATOMS: atom_id res chain seq x y z
N MET A 1 -1.20 -32.17 -48.66
CA MET A 1 -1.91 -32.87 -47.59
C MET A 1 -1.05 -32.83 -46.33
N VAL A 2 -1.66 -32.55 -45.18
CA VAL A 2 -1.05 -32.41 -43.85
C VAL A 2 -0.38 -31.07 -43.58
N LEU A 3 -1.19 -30.09 -43.19
CA LEU A 3 -0.85 -29.02 -42.21
C LEU A 3 -2.17 -28.30 -41.84
N ALA A 4 -2.94 -28.89 -40.94
CA ALA A 4 -4.10 -28.24 -40.34
C ALA A 4 -4.52 -29.04 -39.08
N ALA A 5 -3.79 -28.91 -37.98
CA ALA A 5 -4.23 -29.34 -36.66
C ALA A 5 -3.22 -28.90 -35.61
N LEU A 6 -3.30 -27.64 -35.18
CA LEU A 6 -2.66 -27.16 -33.92
C LEU A 6 -3.07 -25.69 -33.63
N LEU A 7 -4.39 -25.44 -33.54
CA LEU A 7 -4.96 -24.16 -33.11
C LEU A 7 -6.33 -24.38 -32.44
N LEU A 8 -6.41 -25.33 -31.50
CA LEU A 8 -7.61 -25.56 -30.69
C LEU A 8 -7.22 -26.04 -29.28
N GLY A 9 -6.45 -25.24 -28.54
CA GLY A 9 -6.00 -25.63 -27.21
C GLY A 9 -6.04 -24.57 -26.13
N THR A 10 -6.43 -23.33 -26.44
CA THR A 10 -6.36 -22.23 -25.45
C THR A 10 -7.67 -21.49 -25.15
N THR A 11 -8.78 -21.89 -25.77
CA THR A 11 -10.10 -21.28 -25.51
C THR A 11 -10.96 -22.03 -24.48
N ALA A 12 -10.52 -23.19 -24.02
CA ALA A 12 -11.32 -24.04 -23.13
C ALA A 12 -11.24 -23.63 -21.63
N ALA A 13 -10.25 -22.85 -21.21
CA ALA A 13 -10.11 -22.45 -19.80
C ALA A 13 -11.04 -21.28 -19.41
N PHE A 14 -11.49 -20.47 -20.35
CA PHE A 14 -12.39 -19.35 -20.09
C PHE A 14 -13.89 -19.71 -20.17
N ALA A 15 -14.23 -20.85 -20.76
CA ALA A 15 -15.63 -21.27 -20.95
C ALA A 15 -16.25 -22.00 -19.77
N GLN A 16 -15.49 -22.32 -18.72
CA GLN A 16 -15.98 -23.12 -17.59
C GLN A 16 -16.47 -22.27 -16.41
N GLN A 17 -16.26 -20.97 -16.43
CA GLN A 17 -16.74 -20.04 -15.40
C GLN A 17 -18.23 -19.67 -15.54
N ASP A 18 -18.85 -19.96 -16.70
CA ASP A 18 -20.22 -19.55 -17.03
C ASP A 18 -21.33 -20.42 -16.45
N LYS A 19 -21.06 -21.35 -15.51
CA LYS A 19 -22.08 -22.30 -15.02
C LYS A 19 -22.18 -22.52 -13.53
N LEU A 20 -21.56 -21.69 -12.68
CA LEU A 20 -21.77 -21.81 -11.23
C LEU A 20 -23.00 -20.97 -10.83
N GLY A 21 -24.13 -21.61 -10.59
CA GLY A 21 -25.40 -20.95 -10.26
C GLY A 21 -25.30 -19.97 -9.07
N SER A 22 -24.43 -20.27 -8.06
CA SER A 22 -24.14 -19.41 -6.92
C SER A 22 -22.86 -18.58 -7.07
N GLY A 23 -21.99 -18.88 -8.03
CA GLY A 23 -20.62 -18.35 -8.08
C GLY A 23 -19.67 -18.98 -7.04
N ILE A 24 -20.11 -20.00 -6.31
CA ILE A 24 -19.32 -20.69 -5.30
C ILE A 24 -18.93 -22.07 -5.81
N ASP A 25 -17.63 -22.34 -5.88
CA ASP A 25 -17.13 -23.68 -6.18
C ASP A 25 -16.95 -24.47 -4.87
N LYS A 26 -17.86 -25.44 -4.67
CA LYS A 26 -17.81 -26.31 -3.48
C LYS A 26 -16.55 -27.18 -3.41
N ALA A 27 -15.90 -27.46 -4.51
CA ALA A 27 -14.66 -28.23 -4.53
C ALA A 27 -13.51 -27.48 -3.81
N ASN A 28 -13.58 -26.16 -3.78
CA ASN A 28 -12.62 -25.32 -3.07
C ASN A 28 -12.84 -25.26 -1.56
N MET A 29 -14.04 -25.63 -1.09
CA MET A 29 -14.42 -25.62 0.33
C MET A 29 -13.92 -26.90 1.04
N ASP A 30 -13.57 -26.79 2.32
CA ASP A 30 -13.33 -27.96 3.17
C ASP A 30 -14.55 -28.19 4.07
N LEU A 31 -15.51 -28.96 3.57
CA LEU A 31 -16.76 -29.25 4.27
C LEU A 31 -16.59 -30.17 5.51
N SER A 32 -15.41 -30.72 5.76
CA SER A 32 -15.09 -31.44 6.98
C SER A 32 -14.87 -30.50 8.18
N ILE A 33 -14.63 -29.24 7.94
CA ILE A 33 -14.43 -28.19 8.94
C ILE A 33 -15.79 -27.53 9.23
N LYS A 34 -16.10 -27.30 10.51
CA LYS A 34 -17.31 -26.56 10.88
C LYS A 34 -17.12 -25.08 10.72
N PRO A 35 -18.12 -24.32 10.20
CA PRO A 35 -18.02 -22.86 10.04
C PRO A 35 -17.61 -22.11 11.31
N GLY A 36 -18.10 -22.51 12.47
CA GLY A 36 -17.77 -21.89 13.75
C GLY A 36 -16.45 -22.33 14.37
N THR A 37 -15.71 -23.24 13.71
CA THR A 37 -14.37 -23.66 14.16
C THR A 37 -13.28 -22.92 13.42
N ASP A 38 -13.40 -22.81 12.10
CA ASP A 38 -12.46 -22.12 11.21
C ASP A 38 -13.18 -21.80 9.89
N PHE A 39 -13.71 -20.60 9.79
CA PHE A 39 -14.49 -20.20 8.61
C PHE A 39 -13.60 -19.99 7.38
N TYR A 40 -12.37 -19.54 7.61
CA TYR A 40 -11.40 -19.33 6.53
C TYR A 40 -11.12 -20.64 5.78
N ARG A 41 -10.82 -21.71 6.52
CA ARG A 41 -10.58 -23.04 5.91
C ARG A 41 -11.87 -23.74 5.49
N TYR A 42 -12.98 -23.52 6.20
CA TYR A 42 -14.28 -24.00 5.74
C TYR A 42 -14.60 -23.51 4.32
N ALA A 43 -14.41 -22.22 4.08
CA ALA A 43 -14.75 -21.59 2.79
C ALA A 43 -13.75 -21.92 1.67
N ALA A 44 -12.46 -22.11 1.96
CA ALA A 44 -11.42 -22.24 0.93
C ALA A 44 -10.31 -23.27 1.25
N GLY A 45 -10.50 -24.15 2.22
CA GLY A 45 -9.45 -25.05 2.68
C GLY A 45 -8.93 -26.01 1.61
N ASN A 46 -9.79 -26.53 0.74
CA ASN A 46 -9.35 -27.37 -0.36
C ASN A 46 -8.64 -26.57 -1.46
N TRP A 47 -9.09 -25.33 -1.75
CA TRP A 47 -8.36 -24.46 -2.65
C TRP A 47 -6.93 -24.24 -2.15
N MET A 48 -6.76 -23.91 -0.87
CA MET A 48 -5.44 -23.70 -0.25
C MET A 48 -4.54 -24.93 -0.33
N LYS A 49 -5.10 -26.14 -0.12
CA LYS A 49 -4.36 -27.41 -0.25
C LYS A 49 -3.92 -27.69 -1.68
N ASN A 50 -4.76 -27.34 -2.67
CA ASN A 50 -4.52 -27.62 -4.08
C ASN A 50 -3.66 -26.54 -4.76
N HIS A 51 -3.45 -25.39 -4.13
CA HIS A 51 -2.65 -24.27 -4.62
C HIS A 51 -1.53 -23.95 -3.63
N PRO A 52 -0.49 -24.79 -3.53
CA PRO A 52 0.67 -24.51 -2.69
C PRO A 52 1.41 -23.28 -3.20
N LEU A 53 2.16 -22.63 -2.32
CA LEU A 53 3.01 -21.48 -2.69
C LEU A 53 4.11 -21.94 -3.66
N ASP A 54 4.29 -21.18 -4.73
CA ASP A 54 5.44 -21.32 -5.61
C ASP A 54 6.70 -20.64 -5.02
N GLY A 55 7.81 -20.65 -5.74
CA GLY A 55 9.06 -20.05 -5.27
C GLY A 55 9.08 -18.52 -5.33
N GLU A 56 8.27 -17.92 -6.20
CA GLU A 56 8.31 -16.48 -6.51
C GLU A 56 7.49 -15.63 -5.53
N HIS A 57 6.40 -16.18 -5.01
CA HIS A 57 5.44 -15.41 -4.23
C HIS A 57 5.57 -15.65 -2.72
N PRO A 58 5.47 -14.60 -1.88
CA PRO A 58 5.40 -14.72 -0.43
C PRO A 58 4.02 -15.19 0.05
N ASP A 59 2.99 -14.94 -0.76
CA ASP A 59 1.61 -15.39 -0.57
C ASP A 59 0.95 -15.75 -1.91
N ASN A 60 -0.22 -16.37 -1.85
CA ASN A 60 -1.11 -16.55 -3.00
C ASN A 60 -2.56 -16.28 -2.60
N GLY A 61 -3.44 -16.23 -3.58
CA GLY A 61 -4.87 -15.98 -3.39
C GLY A 61 -5.43 -15.01 -4.42
N ALA A 62 -6.65 -14.52 -4.17
CA ALA A 62 -7.38 -13.72 -5.14
C ALA A 62 -6.63 -12.44 -5.58
N PHE A 63 -5.95 -11.77 -4.67
CA PHE A 63 -5.15 -10.58 -5.00
C PHE A 63 -3.94 -10.92 -5.85
N THR A 64 -3.20 -11.97 -5.49
CA THR A 64 -2.00 -12.41 -6.23
C THR A 64 -2.37 -12.92 -7.61
N ASP A 65 -3.44 -13.73 -7.74
CA ASP A 65 -3.92 -14.23 -9.02
C ASP A 65 -4.34 -13.07 -9.95
N LEU A 66 -5.08 -12.11 -9.42
CA LEU A 66 -5.50 -10.94 -10.18
C LEU A 66 -4.30 -10.05 -10.56
N PHE A 67 -3.33 -9.90 -9.65
CA PHE A 67 -2.08 -9.19 -9.91
C PHE A 67 -1.29 -9.84 -11.06
N GLU A 68 -1.12 -11.16 -11.05
CA GLU A 68 -0.43 -11.89 -12.12
C GLU A 68 -1.15 -11.78 -13.48
N GLN A 69 -2.48 -11.85 -13.47
CA GLN A 69 -3.26 -11.60 -14.69
C GLN A 69 -3.07 -10.16 -15.18
N ASN A 70 -3.06 -9.20 -14.26
CA ASN A 70 -2.87 -7.78 -14.58
C ASN A 70 -1.47 -7.49 -15.13
N GLN A 71 -0.43 -8.14 -14.59
CA GLN A 71 0.94 -8.07 -15.14
C GLN A 71 1.00 -8.48 -16.62
N LYS A 72 0.27 -9.54 -17.00
CA LYS A 72 0.17 -9.99 -18.40
C LYS A 72 -0.50 -8.93 -19.28
N ARG A 73 -1.63 -8.38 -18.85
CA ARG A 73 -2.35 -7.32 -19.58
C ARG A 73 -1.50 -6.08 -19.80
N ILE A 74 -0.78 -5.65 -18.76
CA ILE A 74 0.14 -4.51 -18.83
C ILE A 74 1.33 -4.84 -19.74
N GLN A 75 1.86 -6.07 -19.69
CA GLN A 75 2.89 -6.53 -20.60
C GLN A 75 2.44 -6.43 -22.06
N ASP A 76 1.23 -6.90 -22.37
CA ASP A 76 0.67 -6.83 -23.72
C ASP A 76 0.58 -5.39 -24.23
N ILE A 77 0.14 -4.45 -23.36
CA ILE A 77 0.12 -3.02 -23.67
C ILE A 77 1.53 -2.50 -23.97
N ILE A 78 2.51 -2.81 -23.12
CA ILE A 78 3.88 -2.33 -23.26
C ILE A 78 4.52 -2.88 -24.54
N LEU A 79 4.33 -4.15 -24.85
CA LEU A 79 4.92 -4.81 -26.04
C LEU A 79 4.38 -4.24 -27.35
N GLU A 80 3.20 -3.65 -27.40
CA GLU A 80 2.70 -2.94 -28.59
C GLU A 80 3.60 -1.76 -29.00
N TYR A 81 4.33 -1.19 -28.02
CA TYR A 81 5.26 -0.08 -28.24
C TYR A 81 6.72 -0.53 -28.27
N ALA A 82 7.10 -1.46 -27.39
CA ALA A 82 8.48 -1.91 -27.23
C ALA A 82 8.98 -2.77 -28.39
N SER A 83 8.09 -3.43 -29.14
CA SER A 83 8.43 -4.36 -30.25
C SER A 83 8.71 -3.67 -31.59
N LYS A 84 8.51 -2.37 -31.71
CA LYS A 84 8.64 -1.62 -32.98
C LYS A 84 9.18 -0.21 -32.77
N PRO A 85 9.84 0.38 -33.80
CA PRO A 85 10.31 1.77 -33.71
C PRO A 85 9.17 2.74 -33.41
N GLN A 86 9.44 3.72 -32.54
CA GLN A 86 8.52 4.76 -32.11
C GLN A 86 9.05 6.15 -32.50
N GLN A 87 8.14 7.10 -32.69
CA GLN A 87 8.53 8.50 -32.89
C GLN A 87 9.22 9.03 -31.63
N LYS A 88 10.39 9.67 -31.78
CA LYS A 88 11.14 10.27 -30.66
C LYS A 88 10.28 11.26 -29.88
N GLY A 89 10.31 11.17 -28.55
CA GLY A 89 9.53 12.00 -27.62
C GLY A 89 8.06 11.61 -27.48
N SER A 90 7.55 10.66 -28.29
CA SER A 90 6.18 10.16 -28.13
C SER A 90 6.02 9.33 -26.85
N LEU A 91 4.78 9.18 -26.37
CA LEU A 91 4.47 8.28 -25.26
C LEU A 91 4.91 6.82 -25.55
N GLY A 92 4.68 6.37 -26.80
CA GLY A 92 5.11 5.04 -27.22
C GLY A 92 6.62 4.84 -27.11
N GLN A 93 7.42 5.86 -27.47
CA GLN A 93 8.89 5.80 -27.30
C GLN A 93 9.27 5.70 -25.82
N LYS A 94 8.67 6.48 -24.94
CA LYS A 94 8.95 6.45 -23.50
C LYS A 94 8.63 5.07 -22.91
N ILE A 95 7.48 4.48 -23.26
CA ILE A 95 7.07 3.14 -22.82
C ILE A 95 8.06 2.09 -23.34
N GLY A 96 8.33 2.09 -24.66
CA GLY A 96 9.18 1.09 -25.30
C GLY A 96 10.63 1.16 -24.83
N SER A 97 11.21 2.36 -24.81
CA SER A 97 12.60 2.57 -24.38
C SER A 97 12.83 2.18 -22.93
N LEU A 98 11.94 2.59 -22.01
CA LEU A 98 12.08 2.23 -20.60
C LEU A 98 11.98 0.71 -20.37
N TYR A 99 11.08 0.03 -21.08
CA TYR A 99 10.98 -1.43 -21.03
C TYR A 99 12.25 -2.09 -21.57
N ASN A 100 12.70 -1.69 -22.77
CA ASN A 100 13.86 -2.26 -23.43
C ASN A 100 15.16 -2.06 -22.64
N LEU A 101 15.38 -0.86 -22.06
CA LEU A 101 16.52 -0.59 -21.16
C LEU A 101 16.53 -1.55 -19.96
N ARG A 102 15.38 -1.84 -19.38
CA ARG A 102 15.27 -2.78 -18.26
C ARG A 102 15.44 -4.24 -18.65
N MET A 103 15.11 -4.59 -19.90
CA MET A 103 15.27 -5.94 -20.43
C MET A 103 16.69 -6.24 -20.91
N ASP A 104 17.50 -5.21 -21.22
CA ASP A 104 18.86 -5.34 -21.75
C ASP A 104 19.87 -5.75 -20.67
N SER A 105 19.81 -7.03 -20.26
CA SER A 105 20.74 -7.60 -19.28
C SER A 105 22.19 -7.57 -19.74
N VAL A 106 22.43 -7.65 -21.05
CA VAL A 106 23.79 -7.62 -21.60
C VAL A 106 24.44 -6.28 -21.34
N ARG A 107 23.72 -5.19 -21.62
CA ARG A 107 24.18 -3.84 -21.35
C ARG A 107 24.35 -3.59 -19.84
N LEU A 108 23.34 -3.91 -19.04
CA LEU A 108 23.36 -3.71 -17.58
C LEU A 108 24.55 -4.46 -16.94
N ASN A 109 24.80 -5.72 -17.33
CA ASN A 109 25.91 -6.50 -16.81
C ASN A 109 27.28 -5.98 -17.27
N LYS A 110 27.35 -5.40 -18.50
CA LYS A 110 28.57 -4.75 -18.98
C LYS A 110 28.86 -3.43 -18.28
N GLU A 111 27.85 -2.63 -18.00
CA GLU A 111 27.97 -1.36 -17.29
C GLU A 111 28.32 -1.57 -15.79
N GLY A 112 27.84 -2.66 -15.17
CA GLY A 112 28.08 -2.99 -13.78
C GLY A 112 27.64 -1.85 -12.86
N TRP A 113 28.53 -1.39 -11.99
CA TRP A 113 28.28 -0.23 -11.12
C TRP A 113 28.83 1.11 -11.66
N ALA A 114 29.43 1.09 -12.86
CA ALA A 114 29.97 2.32 -13.45
C ALA A 114 28.99 3.50 -13.52
N PRO A 115 27.66 3.29 -13.77
CA PRO A 115 26.69 4.39 -13.80
C PRO A 115 26.57 5.19 -12.51
N ILE A 116 26.79 4.57 -11.32
CA ILE A 116 26.74 5.27 -10.02
C ILE A 116 28.06 5.88 -9.60
N LYS A 117 29.17 5.54 -10.29
CA LYS A 117 30.50 6.02 -9.92
C LYS A 117 30.60 7.54 -9.83
N PRO A 118 30.09 8.34 -10.77
CA PRO A 118 30.12 9.82 -10.67
C PRO A 118 29.44 10.33 -9.40
N THR A 119 28.33 9.70 -8.99
CA THR A 119 27.59 10.06 -7.77
C THR A 119 28.41 9.71 -6.51
N LEU A 120 29.07 8.56 -6.49
CA LEU A 120 29.97 8.17 -5.39
C LEU A 120 31.20 9.07 -5.31
N ASP A 121 31.82 9.42 -6.45
CA ASP A 121 32.94 10.35 -6.51
C ASP A 121 32.55 11.74 -5.97
N ARG A 122 31.32 12.19 -6.25
CA ARG A 122 30.76 13.42 -5.71
C ARG A 122 30.61 13.37 -4.19
N ILE A 123 30.14 12.28 -3.62
CA ILE A 123 30.07 12.09 -2.16
C ILE A 123 31.47 12.07 -1.55
N ALA A 124 32.42 11.37 -2.17
CA ALA A 124 33.81 11.33 -1.71
C ALA A 124 34.45 12.72 -1.65
N ALA A 125 34.11 13.60 -2.57
CA ALA A 125 34.64 14.97 -2.67
C ALA A 125 34.10 15.96 -1.63
N ILE A 126 33.06 15.61 -0.86
CA ILE A 126 32.47 16.44 0.20
C ILE A 126 33.54 16.81 1.24
N LYS A 127 33.61 18.10 1.59
CA LYS A 127 34.67 18.65 2.45
C LYS A 127 34.21 18.93 3.88
N ASP A 128 32.93 19.20 4.06
CA ASP A 128 32.36 19.57 5.36
C ASP A 128 30.88 19.16 5.49
N ARG A 129 30.30 19.34 6.67
CA ARG A 129 28.93 18.94 7.00
C ARG A 129 27.88 19.77 6.26
N ARG A 130 28.19 21.01 5.88
CA ARG A 130 27.28 21.85 5.12
C ARG A 130 27.18 21.35 3.68
N GLU A 131 28.34 21.05 3.07
CA GLU A 131 28.38 20.44 1.74
C GLU A 131 27.74 19.05 1.73
N TYR A 132 27.89 18.28 2.82
CA TYR A 132 27.19 17.00 2.98
C TYR A 132 25.66 17.16 2.88
N GLN A 133 25.06 18.08 3.62
CA GLN A 133 23.63 18.32 3.59
C GLN A 133 23.17 18.81 2.20
N LEU A 134 23.93 19.67 1.56
CA LEU A 134 23.63 20.17 0.21
C LEU A 134 23.65 19.03 -0.82
N VAL A 135 24.70 18.22 -0.81
CA VAL A 135 24.86 17.11 -1.78
C VAL A 135 23.79 16.06 -1.56
N THR A 136 23.53 15.64 -0.32
CA THR A 136 22.49 14.63 -0.05
C THR A 136 21.09 15.10 -0.41
N ALA A 137 20.76 16.39 -0.22
CA ALA A 137 19.49 16.97 -0.67
C ALA A 137 19.36 16.97 -2.20
N GLN A 138 20.45 17.25 -2.93
CA GLN A 138 20.46 17.17 -4.39
C GLN A 138 20.33 15.75 -4.92
N LEU A 139 20.93 14.76 -4.21
CA LEU A 139 20.78 13.35 -4.55
C LEU A 139 19.35 12.86 -4.30
N ASP A 140 18.76 13.25 -3.18
CA ASP A 140 17.37 12.93 -2.84
C ASP A 140 16.39 13.51 -3.89
N PHE A 141 16.59 14.77 -4.28
CA PHE A 141 15.82 15.44 -5.33
C PHE A 141 15.81 14.67 -6.66
N ARG A 142 16.92 14.02 -7.01
CA ARG A 142 17.09 13.22 -8.22
C ARG A 142 16.75 11.73 -8.03
N GLY A 143 16.40 11.31 -6.81
CA GLY A 143 16.18 9.89 -6.49
C GLY A 143 17.45 9.04 -6.58
N GLU A 144 18.62 9.64 -6.49
CA GLU A 144 19.94 8.98 -6.52
C GLU A 144 20.41 8.54 -5.12
N GLY A 145 19.77 9.05 -4.08
CA GLY A 145 20.03 8.73 -2.68
C GLY A 145 18.89 9.23 -1.81
N THR A 146 19.01 9.10 -0.47
CA THR A 146 18.02 9.61 0.48
C THR A 146 18.70 10.31 1.64
N MET A 147 18.06 11.32 2.20
CA MET A 147 18.47 11.96 3.45
C MET A 147 18.12 11.10 4.68
N MET A 148 18.53 11.55 5.87
CA MET A 148 18.15 10.90 7.16
C MET A 148 16.71 11.25 7.59
N TYR A 149 16.02 12.07 6.83
CA TYR A 149 14.62 12.51 7.01
C TYR A 149 13.99 12.69 5.63
N GLY A 150 12.65 12.67 5.60
CA GLY A 150 11.90 12.91 4.38
C GLY A 150 11.39 14.34 4.30
N ILE A 151 11.30 14.88 3.08
CA ILE A 151 10.60 16.13 2.78
C ILE A 151 9.46 15.82 1.82
N GLY A 152 8.27 16.32 2.13
CA GLY A 152 7.07 16.09 1.34
C GLY A 152 6.20 17.33 1.22
N VAL A 153 5.15 17.20 0.42
CA VAL A 153 4.08 18.19 0.30
C VAL A 153 2.75 17.46 0.19
N GLY A 154 1.82 17.77 1.07
CA GLY A 154 0.48 17.18 1.10
C GLY A 154 -0.55 18.17 1.62
N ALA A 155 -1.81 17.75 1.73
CA ALA A 155 -2.85 18.57 2.32
C ALA A 155 -2.52 18.88 3.80
N ASP A 156 -2.72 20.13 4.20
CA ASP A 156 -2.66 20.50 5.61
C ASP A 156 -3.84 19.85 6.36
N LEU A 157 -3.57 19.04 7.38
CA LEU A 157 -4.61 18.31 8.11
C LEU A 157 -5.65 19.23 8.77
N ARG A 158 -5.29 20.47 9.09
CA ARG A 158 -6.18 21.46 9.73
C ARG A 158 -6.67 22.55 8.80
N ASP A 159 -6.18 22.56 7.55
CA ASP A 159 -6.63 23.42 6.45
C ASP A 159 -6.55 22.64 5.13
N ALA A 160 -7.37 21.61 5.00
CA ALA A 160 -7.34 20.64 3.90
C ALA A 160 -7.59 21.25 2.50
N ALA A 161 -7.97 22.52 2.42
CA ALA A 161 -8.05 23.24 1.16
C ALA A 161 -6.67 23.60 0.59
N ASN A 162 -5.63 23.64 1.42
CA ASN A 162 -4.28 24.07 1.06
C ASN A 162 -3.25 22.96 1.30
N ASN A 163 -2.22 22.96 0.45
CA ASN A 163 -1.07 22.08 0.65
C ASN A 163 -0.09 22.70 1.66
N LEU A 164 0.58 21.87 2.42
CA LEU A 164 1.61 22.21 3.40
C LEU A 164 2.89 21.42 3.12
N VAL A 165 4.04 22.05 3.22
CA VAL A 165 5.33 21.35 3.22
C VAL A 165 5.46 20.59 4.53
N GLU A 166 6.03 19.39 4.47
CA GLU A 166 6.22 18.53 5.65
C GLU A 166 7.64 18.00 5.69
N VAL A 167 8.18 17.88 6.91
CA VAL A 167 9.41 17.16 7.22
C VAL A 167 9.08 16.09 8.23
N GLY A 168 9.52 14.85 7.96
CA GLY A 168 9.26 13.70 8.81
C GLY A 168 10.44 12.75 8.95
N GLN A 169 10.30 11.78 9.84
CA GLN A 169 11.32 10.76 10.06
C GLN A 169 11.61 9.96 8.78
N GLY A 170 12.88 9.51 8.65
CA GLY A 170 13.35 8.72 7.52
C GLY A 170 14.67 8.05 7.80
N GLY A 171 15.37 7.61 6.75
CA GLY A 171 16.76 7.18 6.79
C GLY A 171 17.01 5.72 7.20
N LEU A 172 16.02 4.93 7.60
CA LEU A 172 16.19 3.53 7.97
C LEU A 172 16.18 2.61 6.74
N GLY A 173 17.26 1.83 6.55
CA GLY A 173 17.35 0.90 5.42
C GLY A 173 16.43 -0.32 5.54
N LEU A 174 16.06 -0.74 6.75
CA LEU A 174 15.06 -1.78 7.02
C LEU A 174 13.63 -1.23 7.16
N GLY A 175 13.43 0.07 6.93
CA GLY A 175 12.13 0.73 6.89
C GLY A 175 11.54 1.10 8.25
N VAL A 176 11.54 0.20 9.24
CA VAL A 176 10.94 0.42 10.56
C VAL A 176 11.94 0.21 11.69
N ARG A 177 11.75 0.97 12.78
CA ARG A 177 12.61 0.93 13.97
C ARG A 177 12.69 -0.46 14.62
N ASP A 178 11.60 -1.22 14.53
CA ASP A 178 11.48 -2.50 15.22
C ASP A 178 12.55 -3.51 14.80
N TYR A 179 13.00 -3.50 13.55
CA TYR A 179 14.08 -4.36 13.07
C TYR A 179 15.45 -4.04 13.67
N TYR A 180 15.66 -2.84 14.18
CA TYR A 180 16.90 -2.43 14.84
C TYR A 180 16.86 -2.68 16.35
N LEU A 181 15.67 -2.66 16.97
CA LEU A 181 15.53 -2.58 18.42
C LEU A 181 14.98 -3.86 19.06
N ASN A 182 14.18 -4.67 18.34
CA ASN A 182 13.62 -5.89 18.89
C ASN A 182 14.65 -7.03 18.89
N ASP A 183 14.49 -7.97 19.84
CA ASP A 183 15.43 -9.06 20.08
C ASP A 183 14.86 -10.47 19.85
N ASP A 184 13.67 -10.56 19.20
CA ASP A 184 13.16 -11.84 18.74
C ASP A 184 14.04 -12.46 17.63
N ASP A 185 13.97 -13.78 17.48
CA ASP A 185 14.86 -14.54 16.60
C ASP A 185 14.75 -14.11 15.13
N GLN A 186 13.55 -13.80 14.65
CA GLN A 186 13.35 -13.37 13.26
C GLN A 186 13.95 -11.97 13.02
N THR A 187 13.73 -11.05 13.95
CA THR A 187 14.32 -9.70 13.86
C THR A 187 15.84 -9.76 13.87
N LYS A 188 16.44 -10.62 14.72
CA LYS A 188 17.90 -10.84 14.73
C LYS A 188 18.41 -11.37 13.39
N LYS A 189 17.73 -12.37 12.80
CA LYS A 189 18.08 -12.90 11.47
C LYS A 189 18.02 -11.83 10.39
N ILE A 190 16.99 -11.01 10.38
CA ILE A 190 16.84 -9.91 9.41
C ILE A 190 17.98 -8.89 9.59
N ARG A 191 18.30 -8.52 10.83
CA ARG A 191 19.40 -7.58 11.12
C ARG A 191 20.77 -8.10 10.68
N GLU A 192 21.06 -9.38 10.90
CA GLU A 192 22.30 -10.01 10.43
C GLU A 192 22.35 -10.14 8.90
N ALA A 193 21.23 -10.47 8.26
CA ALA A 193 21.12 -10.48 6.81
C ALA A 193 21.35 -9.08 6.22
N TYR A 194 20.84 -8.04 6.88
CA TYR A 194 21.05 -6.66 6.47
C TYR A 194 22.50 -6.21 6.61
N LYS A 195 23.20 -6.55 7.69
CA LYS A 195 24.63 -6.30 7.83
C LYS A 195 25.43 -6.98 6.70
N THR A 196 25.09 -8.24 6.40
CA THR A 196 25.70 -8.99 5.29
C THR A 196 25.44 -8.30 3.95
N TYR A 197 24.22 -7.82 3.71
CA TYR A 197 23.83 -7.07 2.53
C TYR A 197 24.66 -5.79 2.38
N ILE A 198 24.77 -4.97 3.43
CA ILE A 198 25.57 -3.74 3.42
C ILE A 198 27.02 -4.02 3.06
N LYS A 199 27.63 -5.00 3.74
CA LYS A 199 29.04 -5.39 3.52
C LYS A 199 29.27 -5.83 2.07
N LYS A 200 28.41 -6.67 1.52
CA LYS A 200 28.49 -7.10 0.12
C LYS A 200 28.37 -5.94 -0.86
N LEU A 201 27.45 -5.01 -0.64
CA LEU A 201 27.30 -3.84 -1.51
C LEU A 201 28.58 -2.99 -1.55
N PHE A 202 29.24 -2.75 -0.40
CA PHE A 202 30.51 -2.03 -0.39
C PHE A 202 31.63 -2.79 -1.08
N GLN A 203 31.71 -4.12 -0.93
CA GLN A 203 32.66 -4.94 -1.67
C GLN A 203 32.45 -4.85 -3.19
N MET A 204 31.20 -4.87 -3.66
CA MET A 204 30.87 -4.79 -5.08
C MET A 204 31.27 -3.47 -5.76
N VAL A 205 31.42 -2.40 -4.99
CA VAL A 205 31.93 -1.11 -5.49
C VAL A 205 33.42 -0.91 -5.21
N GLY A 206 34.15 -1.99 -4.89
CA GLY A 206 35.61 -2.04 -4.86
C GLY A 206 36.27 -1.89 -3.49
N ASN A 207 35.50 -1.89 -2.39
CA ASN A 207 36.11 -1.91 -1.05
C ASN A 207 36.60 -3.34 -0.70
N ASP A 208 37.74 -3.45 -0.01
CA ASP A 208 38.16 -4.72 0.58
C ASP A 208 37.27 -5.13 1.76
N GLU A 209 37.45 -6.34 2.26
CA GLU A 209 36.63 -6.92 3.31
C GLU A 209 36.66 -6.10 4.61
N ALA A 210 37.84 -5.67 5.04
CA ALA A 210 38.03 -4.93 6.28
C ALA A 210 37.41 -3.53 6.19
N THR A 211 37.55 -2.86 5.05
CA THR A 211 36.92 -1.55 4.77
C THR A 211 35.40 -1.69 4.71
N ALA A 212 34.88 -2.72 4.03
CA ALA A 212 33.45 -2.97 3.93
C ALA A 212 32.82 -3.28 5.29
N GLU A 213 33.50 -4.03 6.17
CA GLU A 213 33.07 -4.30 7.54
C GLU A 213 32.97 -3.00 8.34
N LYS A 214 34.03 -2.17 8.35
CA LYS A 214 34.04 -0.88 9.03
C LYS A 214 32.93 0.04 8.55
N LYS A 215 32.71 0.10 7.23
CA LYS A 215 31.62 0.90 6.64
C LYS A 215 30.24 0.38 7.07
N MET A 216 30.04 -0.92 7.11
CA MET A 216 28.80 -1.54 7.59
C MET A 216 28.54 -1.16 9.05
N GLU A 217 29.56 -1.23 9.91
CA GLU A 217 29.44 -0.84 11.33
C GLU A 217 29.05 0.64 11.48
N ALA A 218 29.66 1.54 10.71
CA ALA A 218 29.32 2.96 10.72
C ALA A 218 27.87 3.23 10.32
N VAL A 219 27.39 2.57 9.25
CA VAL A 219 25.98 2.67 8.84
C VAL A 219 25.05 2.15 9.92
N MET A 220 25.32 0.97 10.46
CA MET A 220 24.48 0.37 11.51
C MET A 220 24.44 1.24 12.78
N ALA A 221 25.54 1.91 13.12
CA ALA A 221 25.58 2.86 14.24
C ALA A 221 24.65 4.05 14.01
N ILE A 222 24.71 4.66 12.81
CA ILE A 222 23.85 5.79 12.44
C ILE A 222 22.38 5.35 12.42
N GLU A 223 22.04 4.28 11.71
CA GLU A 223 20.65 3.82 11.58
C GLU A 223 20.07 3.35 12.92
N THR A 224 20.87 2.80 13.82
CA THR A 224 20.42 2.45 15.18
C THR A 224 20.10 3.69 16.00
N ARG A 225 20.85 4.79 15.85
CA ARG A 225 20.51 6.09 16.47
C ARG A 225 19.18 6.62 15.95
N ILE A 226 19.02 6.64 14.62
CA ILE A 226 17.77 7.06 13.98
C ILE A 226 16.61 6.20 14.49
N ALA A 227 16.77 4.86 14.53
CA ALA A 227 15.72 3.93 14.98
C ALA A 227 15.28 4.18 16.42
N LYS A 228 16.22 4.49 17.33
CA LYS A 228 15.90 4.79 18.72
C LYS A 228 15.03 6.04 18.87
N ALA A 229 15.26 7.06 18.05
CA ALA A 229 14.48 8.30 18.07
C ALA A 229 13.17 8.19 17.27
N SER A 230 13.09 7.31 16.28
CA SER A 230 11.93 7.15 15.40
C SER A 230 10.66 6.74 16.15
N TYR A 231 9.52 7.20 15.68
CA TYR A 231 8.21 6.77 16.15
C TYR A 231 7.91 5.35 15.69
N SER A 232 7.23 4.59 16.56
CA SER A 232 6.71 3.25 16.20
C SER A 232 5.54 3.36 15.23
N GLN A 233 5.19 2.26 14.55
CA GLN A 233 4.05 2.21 13.63
C GLN A 233 2.73 2.64 14.30
N VAL A 234 2.52 2.30 15.59
CA VAL A 234 1.36 2.76 16.35
C VAL A 234 1.40 4.28 16.59
N GLN A 235 2.58 4.84 16.92
CA GLN A 235 2.72 6.28 17.16
C GLN A 235 2.53 7.10 15.87
N LEU A 236 2.89 6.55 14.70
CA LEU A 236 2.65 7.19 13.40
C LEU A 236 1.17 7.28 13.04
N ARG A 237 0.30 6.48 13.67
CA ARG A 237 -1.16 6.57 13.50
C ARG A 237 -1.81 7.69 14.32
N ASP A 238 -1.13 8.26 15.30
CA ASP A 238 -1.65 9.34 16.14
C ASP A 238 -1.51 10.69 15.42
N ILE A 239 -2.64 11.21 14.90
CA ILE A 239 -2.66 12.40 14.06
C ILE A 239 -2.13 13.63 14.81
N ASP A 240 -2.55 13.85 16.07
CA ASP A 240 -2.11 15.01 16.86
C ASP A 240 -0.62 14.92 17.21
N LYS A 241 -0.12 13.70 17.46
CA LYS A 241 1.30 13.47 17.74
C LYS A 241 2.19 13.70 16.53
N ASN A 242 1.65 13.65 15.31
CA ASN A 242 2.37 13.82 14.06
C ASN A 242 2.05 15.16 13.37
N TYR A 243 1.49 16.14 14.09
CA TYR A 243 1.16 17.44 13.51
C TYR A 243 1.73 18.61 14.32
N HIS A 244 2.84 19.19 13.84
CA HIS A 244 3.51 20.33 14.46
C HIS A 244 3.76 21.43 13.42
N LYS A 245 2.67 22.12 13.04
CA LYS A 245 2.77 23.24 12.10
C LYS A 245 3.45 24.44 12.73
N MET A 246 4.41 25.01 12.01
CA MET A 246 5.17 26.20 12.41
C MET A 246 5.53 27.07 11.21
N SER A 247 5.99 28.29 11.44
CA SER A 247 6.56 29.11 10.37
C SER A 247 7.93 28.60 9.96
N TYR A 248 8.35 28.87 8.72
CA TYR A 248 9.71 28.58 8.25
C TYR A 248 10.78 29.21 9.16
N ASN A 249 10.56 30.45 9.65
CA ASN A 249 11.49 31.10 10.57
C ASN A 249 11.60 30.35 11.90
N GLN A 250 10.49 29.80 12.40
CA GLN A 250 10.51 29.00 13.63
C GLN A 250 11.25 27.67 13.41
N LEU A 251 11.09 27.02 12.24
CA LEU A 251 11.86 25.81 11.89
C LEU A 251 13.37 26.06 11.99
N VAL A 252 13.86 27.18 11.44
CA VAL A 252 15.30 27.52 11.47
C VAL A 252 15.79 27.78 12.90
N ILE A 253 14.93 28.31 13.78
CA ILE A 253 15.26 28.55 15.19
C ILE A 253 15.27 27.25 15.99
N ASP A 254 14.26 26.40 15.79
CA ASP A 254 14.06 25.19 16.60
C ASP A 254 14.99 24.05 16.16
N TYR A 255 15.40 24.02 14.88
CA TYR A 255 16.25 22.98 14.29
C TYR A 255 17.49 23.60 13.60
N PRO A 256 18.39 24.27 14.35
CA PRO A 256 19.51 25.03 13.80
C PRO A 256 20.65 24.15 13.24
N GLY A 257 20.68 22.85 13.55
CA GLY A 257 21.69 21.89 13.06
C GLY A 257 21.52 21.49 11.61
N ILE A 258 20.36 21.82 10.99
CA ILE A 258 20.09 21.55 9.58
C ILE A 258 20.11 22.86 8.82
N ASP A 259 20.87 22.92 7.72
CA ASP A 259 20.94 24.09 6.82
C ASP A 259 19.70 24.15 5.89
N TRP A 260 18.54 24.42 6.50
CA TRP A 260 17.24 24.37 5.82
C TRP A 260 17.19 25.20 4.53
N GLY A 261 17.86 26.37 4.53
CA GLY A 261 17.89 27.23 3.34
C GLY A 261 18.53 26.54 2.14
N ASN A 262 19.70 25.94 2.34
CA ASN A 262 20.39 25.21 1.29
C ASN A 262 19.72 23.86 0.98
N VAL A 263 19.16 23.17 1.97
CA VAL A 263 18.44 21.91 1.77
C VAL A 263 17.22 22.13 0.88
N PHE A 264 16.33 23.06 1.21
CA PHE A 264 15.14 23.32 0.39
C PHE A 264 15.48 23.85 -1.00
N LEU A 265 16.49 24.72 -1.11
CA LEU A 265 16.96 25.20 -2.42
C LEU A 265 17.48 24.03 -3.27
N ALA A 266 18.29 23.16 -2.69
CA ALA A 266 18.85 21.98 -3.36
C ALA A 266 17.79 20.96 -3.77
N SER A 267 16.73 20.84 -2.98
CA SER A 267 15.55 20.00 -3.26
C SER A 267 14.53 20.67 -4.19
N GLY A 268 14.84 21.86 -4.76
CA GLY A 268 14.01 22.52 -5.76
C GLY A 268 12.75 23.23 -5.21
N PHE A 269 12.64 23.42 -3.90
CA PHE A 269 11.50 24.13 -3.30
C PHE A 269 11.58 25.64 -3.50
N PRO A 270 10.50 26.30 -3.93
CA PRO A 270 10.39 27.76 -3.84
C PRO A 270 10.23 28.19 -2.37
N ALA A 271 10.35 29.48 -2.09
CA ALA A 271 10.03 30.00 -0.76
C ALA A 271 8.57 29.66 -0.36
N PHE A 272 8.39 29.27 0.89
CA PHE A 272 7.08 28.96 1.49
C PHE A 272 7.03 29.56 2.91
N LYS A 273 5.82 29.69 3.45
CA LYS A 273 5.61 30.38 4.74
C LYS A 273 5.60 29.41 5.92
N ASP A 274 4.85 28.33 5.80
CA ASP A 274 4.56 27.41 6.88
C ASP A 274 4.98 25.97 6.53
N ILE A 275 5.30 25.19 7.54
CA ILE A 275 5.76 23.79 7.43
C ILE A 275 5.22 22.98 8.61
N CYS A 276 5.01 21.70 8.40
CA CYS A 276 4.78 20.73 9.48
C CYS A 276 6.06 19.92 9.73
N VAL A 277 6.53 19.87 10.97
CA VAL A 277 7.51 18.87 11.42
C VAL A 277 6.72 17.72 12.02
N ALA A 278 6.56 16.63 11.27
CA ALA A 278 5.66 15.54 11.67
C ALA A 278 6.16 14.83 12.93
N GLN A 279 7.45 14.53 13.03
CA GLN A 279 8.05 13.87 14.18
C GLN A 279 9.26 14.68 14.68
N PRO A 280 9.09 15.54 15.70
CA PRO A 280 10.16 16.42 16.21
C PRO A 280 11.39 15.69 16.72
N GLU A 281 11.22 14.65 17.55
CA GLU A 281 12.34 13.96 18.21
C GLU A 281 13.28 13.27 17.20
N PRO A 282 12.82 12.57 16.17
CA PRO A 282 13.69 12.08 15.10
C PRO A 282 14.50 13.18 14.41
N ILE A 283 13.92 14.35 14.13
CA ILE A 283 14.63 15.44 13.47
C ILE A 283 15.72 16.01 14.40
N HIS A 284 15.44 16.18 15.69
CA HIS A 284 16.48 16.58 16.66
C HIS A 284 17.60 15.54 16.77
N GLU A 285 17.31 14.24 16.64
CA GLU A 285 18.38 13.23 16.63
C GLU A 285 19.22 13.31 15.35
N VAL A 286 18.62 13.64 14.21
CA VAL A 286 19.36 13.89 12.98
C VAL A 286 20.34 15.06 13.15
N GLU A 287 19.94 16.17 13.80
CA GLU A 287 20.85 17.29 14.11
C GLU A 287 22.07 16.82 14.92
N LYS A 288 21.85 15.99 15.94
CA LYS A 288 22.94 15.43 16.77
C LYS A 288 23.83 14.51 15.94
N ILE A 289 23.26 13.64 15.10
CA ILE A 289 24.02 12.77 14.21
C ILE A 289 24.90 13.61 13.28
N LEU A 290 24.37 14.66 12.66
CA LEU A 290 25.11 15.58 11.80
C LEU A 290 26.24 16.28 12.54
N ALA A 291 26.06 16.64 13.81
CA ALA A 291 27.07 17.33 14.61
C ALA A 291 28.17 16.40 15.15
N GLU A 292 27.81 15.21 15.60
CA GLU A 292 28.66 14.33 16.40
C GLU A 292 29.37 13.24 15.55
N THR A 293 28.74 12.81 14.44
CA THR A 293 29.31 11.75 13.59
C THR A 293 30.45 12.29 12.75
N SER A 294 31.50 11.48 12.52
CA SER A 294 32.59 11.85 11.62
C SER A 294 32.09 12.14 10.20
N LEU A 295 32.76 13.05 9.50
CA LEU A 295 32.38 13.35 8.10
C LEU A 295 32.51 12.10 7.20
N ASP A 296 33.51 11.25 7.46
CA ASP A 296 33.73 10.03 6.71
C ASP A 296 32.61 9.00 6.93
N ASP A 297 32.09 8.86 8.16
CA ASP A 297 30.94 7.98 8.46
C ASP A 297 29.65 8.53 7.85
N LEU A 298 29.46 9.87 7.84
CA LEU A 298 28.33 10.50 7.14
C LEU A 298 28.39 10.24 5.63
N LYS A 299 29.57 10.37 5.01
CA LYS A 299 29.77 10.00 3.59
C LYS A 299 29.48 8.54 3.34
N THR A 300 29.97 7.65 4.22
CA THR A 300 29.69 6.21 4.15
C THR A 300 28.20 5.90 4.16
N TYR A 301 27.45 6.56 5.02
CA TYR A 301 25.99 6.43 5.05
C TYR A 301 25.36 6.89 3.71
N ALA A 302 25.75 8.03 3.18
CA ALA A 302 25.26 8.54 1.89
C ALA A 302 25.64 7.60 0.72
N GLU A 303 26.87 7.06 0.70
CA GLU A 303 27.31 6.05 -0.28
C GLU A 303 26.37 4.83 -0.27
N LEU A 304 26.06 4.29 0.92
CA LEU A 304 25.14 3.16 1.01
C LEU A 304 23.77 3.50 0.42
N LYS A 305 23.21 4.70 0.72
CA LYS A 305 21.91 5.08 0.18
C LYS A 305 21.90 5.14 -1.34
N VAL A 306 22.98 5.57 -1.96
CA VAL A 306 23.14 5.54 -3.42
C VAL A 306 23.24 4.09 -3.93
N ILE A 307 24.15 3.29 -3.38
CA ILE A 307 24.37 1.92 -3.85
C ILE A 307 23.11 1.07 -3.68
N SER A 308 22.50 1.10 -2.50
CA SER A 308 21.29 0.31 -2.21
C SER A 308 20.07 0.74 -3.03
N GLY A 309 19.90 2.05 -3.26
CA GLY A 309 18.85 2.60 -4.12
C GLY A 309 19.00 2.19 -5.59
N ALA A 310 20.23 1.98 -6.04
CA ALA A 310 20.54 1.65 -7.43
C ALA A 310 20.49 0.15 -7.76
N THR A 311 20.40 -0.76 -6.78
CA THR A 311 20.52 -2.22 -6.99
C THR A 311 19.57 -2.80 -8.04
N SER A 312 18.41 -2.18 -8.26
CA SER A 312 17.41 -2.61 -9.24
C SER A 312 17.66 -2.10 -10.67
N VAL A 313 18.64 -1.20 -10.85
CA VAL A 313 18.96 -0.53 -12.13
C VAL A 313 20.41 -0.72 -12.56
N LEU A 314 21.17 -1.53 -11.82
CA LEU A 314 22.53 -1.96 -12.11
C LEU A 314 22.56 -3.40 -12.65
N SER A 315 23.74 -4.03 -12.63
CA SER A 315 23.93 -5.42 -13.06
C SER A 315 23.17 -6.45 -12.21
N ASP A 316 23.03 -7.66 -12.75
CA ASP A 316 22.25 -8.74 -12.12
C ASP A 316 22.80 -9.20 -10.75
N ASP A 317 24.08 -9.08 -10.52
CA ASP A 317 24.73 -9.40 -9.24
C ASP A 317 24.28 -8.46 -8.12
N PHE A 318 24.11 -7.16 -8.37
CA PHE A 318 23.50 -6.24 -7.39
C PHE A 318 22.07 -6.65 -7.05
N ARG A 319 21.29 -7.04 -8.06
CA ARG A 319 19.96 -7.57 -7.84
C ARG A 319 19.97 -8.83 -7.01
N ALA A 320 20.89 -9.74 -7.27
CA ALA A 320 21.01 -11.00 -6.54
C ALA A 320 21.31 -10.74 -5.05
N VAL A 321 22.18 -9.79 -4.73
CA VAL A 321 22.48 -9.42 -3.33
C VAL A 321 21.24 -8.84 -2.63
N SER A 322 20.45 -8.01 -3.30
CA SER A 322 19.17 -7.51 -2.75
C SER A 322 18.16 -8.63 -2.53
N PHE A 323 18.12 -9.61 -3.42
CA PHE A 323 17.20 -10.73 -3.31
C PHE A 323 17.52 -11.63 -2.11
N GLU A 324 18.81 -11.82 -1.76
CA GLU A 324 19.18 -12.58 -0.56
C GLU A 324 18.59 -11.97 0.74
N LEU A 325 18.56 -10.65 0.85
CA LEU A 325 17.87 -9.98 1.97
C LEU A 325 16.36 -10.22 1.92
N SER A 326 15.75 -10.11 0.74
CA SER A 326 14.32 -10.34 0.53
C SER A 326 13.88 -11.74 0.93
N LYS A 327 14.73 -12.78 0.69
CA LYS A 327 14.48 -14.16 1.13
C LYS A 327 14.31 -14.25 2.65
N VAL A 328 15.15 -13.58 3.40
CA VAL A 328 15.09 -13.61 4.88
C VAL A 328 13.87 -12.86 5.39
N MET A 329 13.49 -11.77 4.73
CA MET A 329 12.37 -10.93 5.16
C MET A 329 11.00 -11.54 4.83
N SER A 330 10.87 -12.17 3.67
CA SER A 330 9.56 -12.62 3.14
C SER A 330 9.44 -14.13 2.91
N GLY A 331 10.54 -14.88 3.05
CA GLY A 331 10.57 -16.33 2.82
C GLY A 331 10.50 -16.75 1.36
N VAL A 332 10.49 -15.82 0.38
CA VAL A 332 10.50 -16.14 -1.05
C VAL A 332 11.76 -16.94 -1.41
N GLN A 333 11.63 -17.85 -2.39
CA GLN A 333 12.72 -18.74 -2.78
C GLN A 333 13.33 -18.40 -4.15
N GLN A 334 12.58 -17.66 -4.97
CA GLN A 334 12.96 -17.32 -6.34
C GLN A 334 12.64 -15.85 -6.62
N ASP A 335 13.57 -15.12 -7.26
CA ASP A 335 13.31 -13.74 -7.68
C ASP A 335 12.31 -13.69 -8.84
N ARG A 336 11.55 -12.62 -8.88
CA ARG A 336 10.60 -12.38 -9.96
C ARG A 336 11.31 -12.29 -11.31
N PRO A 337 10.77 -12.90 -12.38
CA PRO A 337 11.33 -12.81 -13.73
C PRO A 337 11.59 -11.36 -14.16
N ARG A 338 12.66 -11.12 -14.91
CA ARG A 338 13.06 -9.78 -15.38
C ARG A 338 11.91 -9.03 -16.06
N TRP A 339 11.15 -9.71 -16.92
CA TRP A 339 10.05 -9.07 -17.62
C TRP A 339 8.96 -8.55 -16.65
N LYS A 340 8.64 -9.26 -15.57
CA LYS A 340 7.68 -8.79 -14.55
C LYS A 340 8.19 -7.55 -13.85
N ARG A 341 9.49 -7.52 -13.52
CA ARG A 341 10.14 -6.36 -12.92
C ARG A 341 10.13 -5.16 -13.87
N ALA A 342 10.41 -5.40 -15.18
CA ALA A 342 10.36 -4.36 -16.21
C ALA A 342 8.94 -3.79 -16.37
N VAL A 343 7.93 -4.65 -16.46
CA VAL A 343 6.51 -4.26 -16.54
C VAL A 343 6.10 -3.42 -15.32
N SER A 344 6.43 -3.87 -14.10
CA SER A 344 6.14 -3.14 -12.87
C SER A 344 6.80 -1.77 -12.86
N SER A 345 8.04 -1.65 -13.35
CA SER A 345 8.75 -0.39 -13.41
C SER A 345 8.14 0.58 -14.43
N VAL A 346 7.83 0.14 -15.64
CA VAL A 346 7.18 0.98 -16.65
C VAL A 346 5.82 1.45 -16.15
N SER A 347 5.02 0.53 -15.56
CA SER A 347 3.72 0.86 -14.99
C SER A 347 3.83 1.81 -13.79
N GLY A 348 4.88 1.73 -12.98
CA GLY A 348 5.12 2.65 -11.87
C GLY A 348 5.51 4.06 -12.34
N VAL A 349 6.37 4.15 -13.35
CA VAL A 349 6.84 5.44 -13.92
C VAL A 349 5.76 6.13 -14.74
N LEU A 350 5.09 5.39 -15.64
CA LEU A 350 4.10 5.92 -16.58
C LEU A 350 2.66 5.56 -16.16
N GLY A 351 2.39 5.61 -14.86
CA GLY A 351 1.22 5.04 -14.22
C GLY A 351 -0.10 5.40 -14.88
N GLU A 352 -0.43 6.68 -14.99
CA GLU A 352 -1.70 7.09 -15.62
C GLU A 352 -1.71 6.92 -17.14
N ALA A 353 -0.54 7.01 -17.79
CA ALA A 353 -0.46 6.75 -19.22
C ALA A 353 -0.76 5.27 -19.55
N ILE A 354 -0.17 4.34 -18.80
CA ILE A 354 -0.50 2.91 -18.87
C ILE A 354 -1.96 2.68 -18.42
N GLY A 355 -2.41 3.37 -17.38
CA GLY A 355 -3.79 3.32 -16.87
C GLY A 355 -4.83 3.69 -17.93
N LYS A 356 -4.56 4.73 -18.73
CA LYS A 356 -5.43 5.12 -19.85
C LYS A 356 -5.56 4.00 -20.89
N LEU A 357 -4.43 3.44 -21.31
CA LEU A 357 -4.42 2.32 -22.28
C LEU A 357 -5.07 1.06 -21.70
N TYR A 358 -4.92 0.85 -20.41
CA TYR A 358 -5.54 -0.27 -19.68
C TYR A 358 -7.06 -0.18 -19.66
N VAL A 359 -7.63 0.98 -19.29
CA VAL A 359 -9.09 1.12 -19.22
C VAL A 359 -9.76 1.10 -20.59
N GLU A 360 -9.11 1.64 -21.62
CA GLU A 360 -9.59 1.55 -23.00
C GLU A 360 -9.76 0.09 -23.48
N LYS A 361 -8.93 -0.83 -22.97
CA LYS A 361 -8.97 -2.25 -23.36
C LYS A 361 -9.79 -3.13 -22.42
N TYR A 362 -9.79 -2.88 -21.13
CA TYR A 362 -10.22 -3.85 -20.12
C TYR A 362 -11.31 -3.37 -19.17
N PHE A 363 -11.75 -2.11 -19.26
CA PHE A 363 -12.76 -1.58 -18.35
C PHE A 363 -13.93 -0.93 -19.08
N PRO A 364 -15.04 -1.65 -19.33
CA PRO A 364 -16.20 -1.10 -20.01
C PRO A 364 -16.98 -0.13 -19.12
N GLU A 365 -17.60 0.89 -19.74
CA GLU A 365 -18.40 1.90 -19.05
C GLU A 365 -19.58 1.30 -18.25
N SER A 366 -20.14 0.18 -18.71
CA SER A 366 -21.19 -0.55 -18.00
C SER A 366 -20.77 -1.00 -16.60
N SER A 367 -19.50 -1.37 -16.42
CA SER A 367 -18.93 -1.74 -15.11
C SER A 367 -18.86 -0.52 -14.19
N LYS A 368 -18.48 0.65 -14.70
CA LYS A 368 -18.45 1.90 -13.93
C LYS A 368 -19.86 2.26 -13.43
N ASN A 369 -20.89 2.17 -14.29
CA ASN A 369 -22.26 2.48 -13.93
C ASN A 369 -22.83 1.50 -12.88
N ARG A 370 -22.54 0.20 -13.00
CA ARG A 370 -22.96 -0.81 -12.01
C ARG A 370 -22.30 -0.58 -10.66
N MET A 371 -21.03 -0.20 -10.66
CA MET A 371 -20.30 0.14 -9.42
C MET A 371 -20.86 1.38 -8.74
N LEU A 372 -21.20 2.44 -9.49
CA LEU A 372 -21.86 3.63 -8.93
C LEU A 372 -23.15 3.25 -8.21
N GLN A 373 -23.96 2.37 -8.80
CA GLN A 373 -25.19 1.88 -8.16
C GLN A 373 -24.89 1.15 -6.84
N LEU A 374 -23.87 0.27 -6.81
CA LEU A 374 -23.47 -0.42 -5.58
C LEU A 374 -23.04 0.58 -4.51
N VAL A 375 -22.20 1.57 -4.86
CA VAL A 375 -21.74 2.60 -3.94
C VAL A 375 -22.93 3.36 -3.32
N HIS A 376 -23.91 3.79 -4.12
CA HIS A 376 -25.11 4.48 -3.61
C HIS A 376 -25.97 3.58 -2.72
N ASN A 377 -26.08 2.30 -3.04
CA ASN A 377 -26.80 1.35 -2.19
C ASN A 377 -26.10 1.18 -0.82
N LEU A 378 -24.76 1.17 -0.80
CA LEU A 378 -24.01 1.10 0.44
C LEU A 378 -24.04 2.41 1.23
N GLN A 379 -24.02 3.59 0.56
CA GLN A 379 -24.25 4.88 1.24
C GLN A 379 -25.61 4.90 1.94
N THR A 380 -26.67 4.45 1.25
CA THR A 380 -28.01 4.32 1.84
C THR A 380 -28.00 3.36 3.04
N ALA A 381 -27.33 2.22 2.93
CA ALA A 381 -27.25 1.25 4.01
C ALA A 381 -26.47 1.81 5.22
N LEU A 382 -25.37 2.53 5.00
CA LEU A 382 -24.61 3.17 6.09
C LEU A 382 -25.44 4.27 6.77
N ALA A 383 -26.16 5.11 6.02
CA ALA A 383 -27.05 6.11 6.60
C ALA A 383 -28.11 5.47 7.51
N GLN A 384 -28.73 4.35 7.07
CA GLN A 384 -29.65 3.57 7.90
C GLN A 384 -29.00 3.04 9.19
N ARG A 385 -27.77 2.53 9.09
CA ARG A 385 -27.01 2.02 10.25
C ARG A 385 -26.66 3.14 11.23
N ILE A 386 -26.29 4.32 10.75
CA ILE A 386 -26.06 5.51 11.59
C ILE A 386 -27.36 5.89 12.31
N ASP A 387 -28.50 5.90 11.64
CA ASP A 387 -29.81 6.21 12.25
C ASP A 387 -30.17 5.20 13.34
N GLU A 388 -29.85 3.93 13.15
CA GLU A 388 -30.12 2.85 14.12
C GLU A 388 -29.12 2.79 15.28
N ALA A 389 -27.95 3.45 15.19
CA ALA A 389 -26.94 3.41 16.24
C ALA A 389 -27.47 4.03 17.54
N THR A 390 -27.64 3.21 18.58
CA THR A 390 -28.23 3.64 19.87
C THR A 390 -27.24 4.38 20.78
N TRP A 391 -25.96 4.35 20.46
CA TRP A 391 -24.89 4.95 21.24
C TRP A 391 -24.51 6.36 20.78
N MET A 392 -24.98 6.80 19.63
CA MET A 392 -24.77 8.13 19.06
C MET A 392 -25.92 9.07 19.37
N SER A 393 -25.60 10.30 19.74
CA SER A 393 -26.58 11.41 19.86
C SER A 393 -27.12 11.83 18.47
N ALA A 394 -28.26 12.50 18.48
CA ALA A 394 -28.85 13.03 17.24
C ALA A 394 -27.91 14.04 16.53
N ALA A 395 -27.16 14.84 17.30
CA ALA A 395 -26.21 15.80 16.76
C ALA A 395 -25.07 15.10 16.00
N THR A 396 -24.44 14.08 16.60
CA THR A 396 -23.36 13.32 15.95
C THR A 396 -23.87 12.55 14.73
N LYS A 397 -25.08 11.96 14.78
CA LYS A 397 -25.72 11.31 13.62
C LYS A 397 -25.92 12.26 12.45
N ALA A 398 -26.36 13.49 12.72
CA ALA A 398 -26.55 14.50 11.67
C ALA A 398 -25.23 14.86 10.99
N GLN A 399 -24.15 15.06 11.75
CA GLN A 399 -22.82 15.34 11.22
C GLN A 399 -22.24 14.14 10.45
N ALA A 400 -22.43 12.91 10.96
CA ALA A 400 -21.97 11.70 10.29
C ALA A 400 -22.66 11.52 8.92
N LYS A 401 -23.98 11.75 8.84
CA LYS A 401 -24.72 11.68 7.57
C LYS A 401 -24.31 12.79 6.61
N ASP A 402 -24.14 14.01 7.09
CA ASP A 402 -23.65 15.13 6.28
C ASP A 402 -22.25 14.83 5.71
N LYS A 403 -21.36 14.23 6.50
CA LYS A 403 -20.04 13.77 6.01
C LYS A 403 -20.19 12.69 4.93
N LEU A 404 -21.04 11.69 5.14
CA LEU A 404 -21.29 10.61 4.18
C LEU A 404 -21.87 11.13 2.85
N GLU A 405 -22.79 12.08 2.89
CA GLU A 405 -23.38 12.70 1.71
C GLU A 405 -22.36 13.52 0.88
N ASN A 406 -21.29 13.99 1.53
CA ASN A 406 -20.23 14.76 0.90
C ASN A 406 -19.02 13.91 0.48
N PHE A 407 -19.12 12.59 0.45
CA PHE A 407 -18.04 11.75 -0.09
C PHE A 407 -17.83 12.02 -1.58
N ILE A 408 -16.60 12.31 -1.96
CA ILE A 408 -16.17 12.30 -3.36
C ILE A 408 -16.01 10.84 -3.79
N ILE A 409 -16.71 10.43 -4.84
CA ILE A 409 -16.69 9.04 -5.33
C ILE A 409 -15.88 8.97 -6.61
N LYS A 410 -14.78 8.22 -6.59
CA LYS A 410 -13.88 7.99 -7.73
C LYS A 410 -13.95 6.52 -8.15
N ILE A 411 -14.37 6.24 -9.39
CA ILE A 411 -14.54 4.87 -9.89
C ILE A 411 -13.86 4.70 -11.25
N GLY A 412 -13.03 3.68 -11.35
CA GLY A 412 -12.39 3.22 -12.57
C GLY A 412 -11.15 4.02 -12.94
N TYR A 413 -11.30 5.27 -13.31
CA TYR A 413 -10.22 6.11 -13.86
C TYR A 413 -10.52 7.61 -13.69
N PRO A 414 -9.47 8.48 -13.71
CA PRO A 414 -9.62 9.93 -13.59
C PRO A 414 -10.18 10.56 -14.88
N ASP A 415 -10.94 11.65 -14.73
CA ASP A 415 -11.46 12.43 -15.87
C ASP A 415 -10.33 13.21 -16.58
N LYS A 416 -9.30 13.62 -15.83
CA LYS A 416 -8.13 14.34 -16.33
C LYS A 416 -6.88 13.50 -16.11
N TRP A 417 -6.17 13.20 -17.20
CA TRP A 417 -4.95 12.43 -17.20
C TRP A 417 -3.71 13.30 -16.97
N LYS A 418 -2.70 12.74 -16.31
CA LYS A 418 -1.40 13.37 -16.09
C LYS A 418 -0.68 13.60 -17.42
N ASP A 419 -0.04 14.75 -17.57
CA ASP A 419 0.79 15.08 -18.72
C ASP A 419 2.22 14.56 -18.55
N TYR A 420 2.64 13.71 -19.47
CA TYR A 420 3.99 13.16 -19.55
C TYR A 420 4.83 13.78 -20.67
N SER A 421 4.38 14.85 -21.33
CA SER A 421 5.07 15.43 -22.49
C SER A 421 6.49 15.89 -22.16
N GLY A 422 6.68 16.48 -20.96
CA GLY A 422 7.98 16.96 -20.48
C GLY A 422 8.94 15.86 -20.01
N LEU A 423 8.46 14.62 -19.79
CA LEU A 423 9.30 13.51 -19.39
C LEU A 423 10.21 13.07 -20.53
N GLN A 424 11.49 12.84 -20.26
CA GLN A 424 12.46 12.35 -21.23
C GLN A 424 12.96 10.96 -20.86
N VAL A 425 13.05 10.06 -21.84
CA VAL A 425 13.74 8.78 -21.76
C VAL A 425 14.69 8.70 -22.94
N ASP A 426 15.98 8.50 -22.68
CA ASP A 426 17.05 8.49 -23.68
C ASP A 426 17.79 7.15 -23.67
N ASP A 427 17.71 6.40 -24.79
CA ASP A 427 18.34 5.09 -24.94
C ASP A 427 19.88 5.15 -24.90
N SER A 428 20.49 6.34 -25.12
CA SER A 428 21.94 6.53 -25.04
C SER A 428 22.47 6.60 -23.60
N LEU A 429 21.62 7.00 -22.64
CA LEU A 429 21.95 7.05 -21.22
C LEU A 429 21.80 5.69 -20.56
N SER A 430 22.49 5.47 -19.44
CA SER A 430 22.30 4.30 -18.60
C SER A 430 20.87 4.27 -18.03
N LEU A 431 20.42 3.08 -17.61
CA LEU A 431 19.13 2.94 -16.91
C LEU A 431 19.11 3.79 -15.63
N TYR A 432 20.23 3.84 -14.89
CA TYR A 432 20.36 4.65 -13.67
C TYR A 432 20.13 6.15 -13.96
N GLU A 433 20.81 6.70 -14.98
CA GLU A 433 20.64 8.12 -15.34
C GLU A 433 19.22 8.44 -15.83
N ASN A 434 18.61 7.54 -16.61
CA ASN A 434 17.21 7.69 -17.01
C ASN A 434 16.29 7.75 -15.79
N MET A 435 16.48 6.85 -14.80
CA MET A 435 15.67 6.85 -13.59
C MET A 435 15.88 8.08 -12.72
N ALA A 436 17.11 8.61 -12.64
CA ALA A 436 17.38 9.87 -11.97
C ALA A 436 16.69 11.07 -12.64
N ASN A 437 16.74 11.16 -13.97
CA ASN A 437 16.03 12.20 -14.74
C ASN A 437 14.50 12.09 -14.60
N ILE A 438 13.97 10.88 -14.56
CA ILE A 438 12.55 10.59 -14.33
C ILE A 438 12.13 11.05 -12.92
N SER A 439 12.92 10.70 -11.90
CA SER A 439 12.67 11.12 -10.51
C SER A 439 12.68 12.64 -10.38
N GLU A 440 13.69 13.30 -10.94
CA GLU A 440 13.79 14.76 -10.98
C GLU A 440 12.57 15.41 -11.65
N PHE A 441 12.10 14.86 -12.78
CA PHE A 441 10.90 15.34 -13.46
C PHE A 441 9.67 15.26 -12.53
N PHE A 442 9.42 14.14 -11.87
CA PHE A 442 8.27 13.98 -10.99
C PHE A 442 8.37 14.84 -9.73
N THR A 443 9.55 15.00 -9.16
CA THR A 443 9.77 15.84 -7.99
C THR A 443 9.49 17.32 -8.34
N LYS A 444 10.02 17.80 -9.48
CA LYS A 444 9.72 19.16 -10.00
C LYS A 444 8.23 19.36 -10.24
N ASP A 445 7.56 18.40 -10.88
CA ASP A 445 6.12 18.46 -11.16
C ASP A 445 5.29 18.50 -9.86
N ALA A 446 5.62 17.66 -8.89
CA ALA A 446 4.94 17.65 -7.59
C ALA A 446 5.10 18.97 -6.83
N ILE A 447 6.33 19.51 -6.77
CA ILE A 447 6.62 20.81 -6.14
C ILE A 447 5.85 21.92 -6.84
N ALA A 448 5.91 22.00 -8.16
CA ALA A 448 5.25 23.05 -8.94
C ALA A 448 3.72 23.04 -8.79
N ARG A 449 3.12 21.85 -8.67
CA ARG A 449 1.66 21.70 -8.52
C ARG A 449 1.16 21.86 -7.09
N LYS A 450 2.01 21.61 -6.07
CA LYS A 450 1.55 21.53 -4.68
C LYS A 450 2.06 22.65 -3.78
N VAL A 451 3.33 23.09 -3.89
CA VAL A 451 3.88 24.12 -2.99
C VAL A 451 3.19 25.45 -3.21
N ASN A 452 2.65 26.04 -2.14
CA ASN A 452 1.85 27.27 -2.17
C ASN A 452 0.61 27.21 -3.09
N LYS A 453 0.05 26.02 -3.27
CA LYS A 453 -1.14 25.79 -4.11
C LYS A 453 -2.25 25.14 -3.29
N PRO A 454 -3.52 25.38 -3.68
CA PRO A 454 -4.63 24.63 -3.11
C PRO A 454 -4.52 23.13 -3.44
N VAL A 455 -5.20 22.29 -2.64
CA VAL A 455 -5.31 20.86 -2.89
C VAL A 455 -6.17 20.61 -4.12
N ASP A 456 -5.68 19.83 -5.07
CA ASP A 456 -6.49 19.32 -6.18
C ASP A 456 -7.24 18.05 -5.76
N LYS A 457 -8.52 18.23 -5.41
CA LYS A 457 -9.39 17.11 -5.00
C LYS A 457 -9.66 16.11 -6.13
N MET A 458 -9.34 16.42 -7.37
CA MET A 458 -9.53 15.53 -8.53
C MET A 458 -8.28 14.64 -8.79
N GLU A 459 -7.15 14.92 -8.15
CA GLU A 459 -5.96 14.06 -8.23
C GLU A 459 -6.27 12.68 -7.63
N TRP A 460 -5.86 11.61 -8.30
CA TRP A 460 -6.04 10.24 -7.83
C TRP A 460 -4.80 9.75 -7.08
N GLY A 461 -4.99 9.11 -5.93
CA GLY A 461 -3.89 8.49 -5.17
C GLY A 461 -3.41 7.15 -5.73
N MET A 462 -4.23 6.51 -6.60
CA MET A 462 -3.90 5.23 -7.25
C MET A 462 -4.17 5.30 -8.74
N THR A 463 -3.39 4.56 -9.53
CA THR A 463 -3.60 4.44 -10.98
C THR A 463 -4.72 3.44 -11.30
N PRO A 464 -5.37 3.54 -12.48
CA PRO A 464 -6.48 2.64 -12.86
C PRO A 464 -6.14 1.15 -12.84
N GLN A 465 -4.90 0.78 -13.11
CA GLN A 465 -4.43 -0.62 -13.08
C GLN A 465 -4.01 -1.11 -11.69
N THR A 466 -4.21 -0.32 -10.63
CA THR A 466 -3.93 -0.73 -9.24
C THR A 466 -5.06 -1.64 -8.73
N ILE A 467 -4.70 -2.80 -8.16
CA ILE A 467 -5.64 -3.73 -7.55
C ILE A 467 -5.74 -3.39 -6.06
N ASN A 468 -6.45 -2.31 -5.77
CA ASN A 468 -6.74 -1.84 -4.42
C ASN A 468 -7.86 -0.80 -4.46
N ALA A 469 -8.23 -0.29 -3.28
CA ALA A 469 -9.13 0.84 -3.08
C ALA A 469 -8.55 1.73 -1.96
N TYR A 470 -9.10 2.93 -1.76
CA TYR A 470 -8.72 3.77 -0.62
C TYR A 470 -9.80 4.76 -0.22
N TYR A 471 -9.77 5.18 1.05
CA TYR A 471 -10.38 6.40 1.54
C TYR A 471 -9.29 7.44 1.85
N ASN A 472 -9.50 8.70 1.47
CA ASN A 472 -8.63 9.81 1.83
C ASN A 472 -9.38 10.80 2.74
N PRO A 473 -8.98 10.95 4.02
CA PRO A 473 -9.69 11.81 4.97
C PRO A 473 -9.60 13.31 4.61
N THR A 474 -8.48 13.77 4.01
CA THR A 474 -8.26 15.20 3.73
C THR A 474 -9.07 15.71 2.53
N THR A 475 -9.51 14.82 1.67
CA THR A 475 -10.42 15.15 0.55
C THR A 475 -11.82 14.60 0.76
N ASN A 476 -12.02 13.76 1.79
CA ASN A 476 -13.25 13.04 2.08
C ASN A 476 -13.71 12.21 0.86
N GLU A 477 -12.80 11.40 0.31
CA GLU A 477 -13.03 10.63 -0.92
C GLU A 477 -12.83 9.13 -0.75
N ILE A 478 -13.63 8.37 -1.51
CA ILE A 478 -13.45 6.93 -1.73
C ILE A 478 -13.07 6.67 -3.18
N CYS A 479 -12.10 5.79 -3.41
CA CYS A 479 -11.60 5.52 -4.75
C CYS A 479 -11.49 4.01 -5.02
N PHE A 480 -12.02 3.59 -6.18
CA PHE A 480 -12.00 2.21 -6.66
C PHE A 480 -11.43 2.16 -8.08
N PRO A 481 -10.11 1.91 -8.24
CA PRO A 481 -9.47 1.75 -9.55
C PRO A 481 -10.07 0.64 -10.40
N ALA A 482 -9.96 0.75 -11.73
CA ALA A 482 -10.55 -0.21 -12.66
C ALA A 482 -10.11 -1.66 -12.43
N ALA A 483 -8.84 -1.86 -12.02
CA ALA A 483 -8.26 -3.19 -11.91
C ALA A 483 -8.83 -4.06 -10.78
N ILE A 484 -9.35 -3.48 -9.67
CA ILE A 484 -10.02 -4.25 -8.62
C ILE A 484 -11.46 -4.63 -9.02
N LEU A 485 -12.05 -3.94 -9.99
CA LEU A 485 -13.43 -4.11 -10.43
C LEU A 485 -13.59 -5.29 -11.41
N GLN A 486 -13.05 -6.45 -11.02
CA GLN A 486 -13.02 -7.70 -11.78
C GLN A 486 -13.20 -8.90 -10.85
N PRO A 487 -13.60 -10.09 -11.37
CA PRO A 487 -13.65 -11.30 -10.57
C PRO A 487 -12.30 -11.59 -9.89
N PRO A 488 -12.30 -12.04 -8.64
CA PRO A 488 -13.46 -12.43 -7.83
C PRO A 488 -14.09 -11.31 -7.00
N PHE A 489 -13.60 -10.06 -7.11
CA PHE A 489 -14.12 -8.92 -6.33
C PHE A 489 -15.45 -8.41 -6.89
N PHE A 490 -15.52 -8.19 -8.19
CA PHE A 490 -16.71 -7.71 -8.88
C PHE A 490 -16.95 -8.49 -10.17
N ASP A 491 -18.16 -9.03 -10.32
CA ASP A 491 -18.62 -9.67 -11.55
C ASP A 491 -20.01 -9.13 -11.89
N PRO A 492 -20.18 -8.34 -12.97
CA PRO A 492 -21.47 -7.78 -13.34
C PRO A 492 -22.53 -8.83 -13.70
N SER A 493 -22.11 -10.08 -13.99
CA SER A 493 -22.98 -11.22 -14.29
C SER A 493 -23.30 -12.08 -13.07
N ALA A 494 -22.60 -11.89 -11.95
CA ALA A 494 -22.81 -12.65 -10.75
C ALA A 494 -24.07 -12.23 -9.97
N ASP A 495 -24.52 -13.13 -9.11
CA ASP A 495 -25.56 -12.91 -8.12
C ASP A 495 -25.18 -11.77 -7.16
N ASP A 496 -26.16 -10.91 -6.83
CA ASP A 496 -25.92 -9.76 -5.97
C ASP A 496 -25.34 -10.15 -4.59
N ALA A 497 -25.74 -11.30 -4.03
CA ALA A 497 -25.16 -11.74 -2.76
C ALA A 497 -23.64 -11.94 -2.85
N MET A 498 -23.13 -12.39 -4.01
CA MET A 498 -21.69 -12.52 -4.26
C MET A 498 -21.02 -11.15 -4.36
N ASN A 499 -21.57 -10.22 -5.16
CA ASN A 499 -21.00 -8.89 -5.33
C ASN A 499 -21.04 -8.08 -4.02
N TYR A 500 -22.13 -8.15 -3.24
CA TYR A 500 -22.18 -7.47 -1.94
C TYR A 500 -21.23 -8.11 -0.92
N GLY A 501 -20.99 -9.42 -0.97
CA GLY A 501 -20.03 -10.09 -0.08
C GLY A 501 -18.57 -9.80 -0.41
N ALA A 502 -18.24 -9.56 -1.69
CA ALA A 502 -16.89 -9.26 -2.17
C ALA A 502 -16.68 -7.75 -2.26
N ILE A 503 -16.92 -7.15 -3.44
CA ILE A 503 -16.65 -5.71 -3.66
C ILE A 503 -17.54 -4.82 -2.77
N GLY A 504 -18.76 -5.25 -2.43
CA GLY A 504 -19.60 -4.53 -1.47
C GLY A 504 -18.96 -4.44 -0.09
N GLY A 505 -18.35 -5.54 0.39
CA GLY A 505 -17.55 -5.55 1.61
C GLY A 505 -16.39 -4.55 1.55
N VAL A 506 -15.69 -4.46 0.40
CA VAL A 506 -14.60 -3.51 0.18
C VAL A 506 -15.13 -2.06 0.12
N ILE A 507 -16.23 -1.81 -0.59
CA ILE A 507 -16.84 -0.46 -0.64
C ILE A 507 -17.24 0.00 0.77
N GLY A 508 -17.89 -0.87 1.53
CA GLY A 508 -18.27 -0.56 2.91
C GLY A 508 -17.07 -0.37 3.83
N HIS A 509 -15.98 -1.10 3.59
CA HIS A 509 -14.69 -0.92 4.27
C HIS A 509 -14.14 0.49 4.03
N GLU A 510 -14.04 0.94 2.77
CA GLU A 510 -13.56 2.29 2.46
C GLU A 510 -14.50 3.38 3.03
N MET A 511 -15.80 3.19 2.97
CA MET A 511 -16.75 4.11 3.61
C MET A 511 -16.56 4.16 5.12
N SER A 512 -16.25 3.02 5.76
CA SER A 512 -16.01 2.95 7.21
C SER A 512 -14.75 3.68 7.64
N HIS A 513 -13.74 3.81 6.77
CA HIS A 513 -12.57 4.63 7.04
C HIS A 513 -12.91 6.12 7.23
N GLY A 514 -13.99 6.61 6.68
CA GLY A 514 -14.50 7.95 6.99
C GLY A 514 -14.90 8.13 8.45
N PHE A 515 -15.10 7.02 9.19
CA PHE A 515 -15.63 6.98 10.54
C PHE A 515 -14.83 6.06 11.48
N ASP A 516 -13.64 5.62 11.09
CA ASP A 516 -12.74 4.83 11.92
C ASP A 516 -12.03 5.70 12.97
N ASP A 517 -11.03 5.14 13.67
CA ASP A 517 -10.28 5.84 14.72
C ASP A 517 -9.49 7.06 14.23
N GLN A 518 -9.15 7.12 12.94
CA GLN A 518 -8.48 8.26 12.31
C GLN A 518 -9.46 9.12 11.51
N GLY A 519 -10.23 8.53 10.59
CA GLY A 519 -11.15 9.27 9.73
C GLY A 519 -12.26 9.98 10.48
N SER A 520 -12.67 9.45 11.65
CA SER A 520 -13.65 10.13 12.53
C SER A 520 -13.18 11.48 13.06
N GLN A 521 -11.89 11.77 13.00
CA GLN A 521 -11.31 13.04 13.42
C GLN A 521 -11.38 14.13 12.34
N PHE A 522 -11.82 13.79 11.12
CA PHE A 522 -11.94 14.71 9.99
C PHE A 522 -13.40 15.01 9.68
N ASP A 523 -13.69 16.29 9.42
CA ASP A 523 -15.02 16.73 9.00
C ASP A 523 -15.30 16.44 7.50
N LYS A 524 -16.47 16.81 7.03
CA LYS A 524 -16.89 16.63 5.63
C LYS A 524 -16.05 17.39 4.60
N THR A 525 -15.27 18.39 5.03
CA THR A 525 -14.42 19.20 4.16
C THR A 525 -13.00 18.69 4.10
N GLY A 526 -12.66 17.72 4.98
CA GLY A 526 -11.36 17.10 5.10
C GLY A 526 -10.45 17.73 6.16
N ASN A 527 -10.98 18.65 6.97
CA ASN A 527 -10.20 19.24 8.06
C ASN A 527 -10.23 18.35 9.31
N GLN A 528 -9.07 18.19 9.96
CA GLN A 528 -9.02 17.63 11.31
C GLN A 528 -9.77 18.57 12.25
N HIS A 529 -10.98 18.17 12.61
CA HIS A 529 -11.90 18.92 13.44
C HIS A 529 -12.74 17.96 14.28
N ASP A 530 -12.74 18.14 15.61
CA ASP A 530 -13.56 17.31 16.49
C ASP A 530 -15.05 17.74 16.36
N TRP A 531 -15.84 16.93 15.66
CA TRP A 531 -17.26 17.15 15.44
C TRP A 531 -18.15 16.22 16.28
N TRP A 532 -17.54 15.37 17.12
CA TRP A 532 -18.22 14.46 18.03
C TRP A 532 -18.62 15.17 19.33
N THR A 533 -19.72 14.72 19.96
CA THR A 533 -19.88 15.04 21.39
C THR A 533 -18.88 14.22 22.20
N ALA A 534 -18.42 14.77 23.33
CA ALA A 534 -17.48 14.06 24.21
C ALA A 534 -18.02 12.70 24.69
N ALA A 535 -19.33 12.60 24.91
CA ALA A 535 -20.00 11.36 25.28
C ALA A 535 -19.97 10.32 24.13
N ASP A 536 -20.23 10.74 22.91
CA ASP A 536 -20.23 9.86 21.73
C ASP A 536 -18.81 9.38 21.39
N LYS A 537 -17.81 10.26 21.51
CA LYS A 537 -16.41 9.89 21.35
C LYS A 537 -15.99 8.80 22.34
N LYS A 538 -16.33 8.96 23.61
CA LYS A 538 -16.09 7.94 24.64
C LYS A 538 -16.83 6.63 24.36
N ASN A 539 -18.05 6.69 23.86
CA ASN A 539 -18.83 5.52 23.46
C ASN A 539 -18.19 4.80 22.27
N PHE A 540 -17.66 5.54 21.30
CA PHE A 540 -16.93 5.00 20.15
C PHE A 540 -15.64 4.29 20.61
N GLU A 541 -14.81 4.96 21.42
CA GLU A 541 -13.58 4.40 21.98
C GLU A 541 -13.80 3.11 22.77
N ALA A 542 -14.89 3.04 23.54
CA ALA A 542 -15.24 1.82 24.28
C ALA A 542 -15.56 0.65 23.34
N ARG A 543 -16.17 0.91 22.17
CA ARG A 543 -16.50 -0.10 21.16
C ARG A 543 -15.28 -0.54 20.34
N THR A 544 -14.44 0.41 19.94
CA THR A 544 -13.22 0.11 19.20
C THR A 544 -12.23 -0.69 20.06
N LYS A 545 -12.18 -0.44 21.37
CA LYS A 545 -11.39 -1.24 22.31
C LYS A 545 -11.78 -2.72 22.35
N VAL A 546 -13.05 -3.05 22.05
CA VAL A 546 -13.48 -4.45 21.92
C VAL A 546 -12.75 -5.11 20.74
N LEU A 547 -12.63 -4.42 19.59
CA LEU A 547 -11.86 -4.91 18.44
C LEU A 547 -10.36 -5.06 18.79
N VAL A 548 -9.74 -4.05 19.37
CA VAL A 548 -8.32 -4.12 19.80
C VAL A 548 -8.08 -5.37 20.66
N ASN A 549 -8.90 -5.57 21.69
CA ASN A 549 -8.75 -6.69 22.61
C ASN A 549 -8.97 -8.04 21.90
N HIS A 550 -9.94 -8.12 20.99
CA HIS A 550 -10.23 -9.33 20.23
C HIS A 550 -9.06 -9.70 19.30
N PHE A 551 -8.60 -8.76 18.49
CA PHE A 551 -7.51 -9.02 17.54
C PHE A 551 -6.18 -9.33 18.24
N ASN A 552 -5.91 -8.75 19.41
CA ASN A 552 -4.76 -9.10 20.25
C ASN A 552 -4.75 -10.57 20.73
N THR A 553 -5.87 -11.29 20.63
CA THR A 553 -5.94 -12.74 20.96
C THR A 553 -5.56 -13.64 19.80
N ILE A 554 -5.49 -13.10 18.56
CA ILE A 554 -5.22 -13.87 17.36
C ILE A 554 -3.70 -14.03 17.21
N GLU A 555 -3.26 -15.27 17.05
CA GLU A 555 -1.85 -15.63 16.86
C GLU A 555 -1.68 -16.35 15.52
N LEU A 556 -0.75 -15.87 14.69
CA LEU A 556 -0.42 -16.42 13.38
C LEU A 556 1.11 -16.47 13.24
N ALA A 557 1.65 -17.56 12.69
CA ALA A 557 3.08 -17.74 12.50
C ALA A 557 3.93 -17.46 13.77
N GLY A 558 3.41 -17.79 14.96
CA GLY A 558 4.09 -17.59 16.24
C GLY A 558 4.12 -16.15 16.75
N LYS A 559 3.36 -15.23 16.12
CA LYS A 559 3.27 -13.82 16.51
C LYS A 559 1.80 -13.41 16.70
N LYS A 560 1.53 -12.59 17.69
CA LYS A 560 0.18 -12.02 17.90
C LYS A 560 -0.04 -10.83 17.00
N VAL A 561 -1.28 -10.71 16.48
CA VAL A 561 -1.72 -9.50 15.80
C VAL A 561 -1.70 -8.32 16.77
N ASN A 562 -1.21 -7.18 16.31
CA ASN A 562 -1.26 -5.94 17.08
C ASN A 562 -2.60 -5.22 16.79
N GLY A 563 -3.61 -5.47 17.62
CA GLY A 563 -4.94 -4.91 17.43
C GLY A 563 -5.00 -3.37 17.51
N GLN A 564 -4.01 -2.70 18.12
CA GLN A 564 -3.93 -1.24 18.12
C GLN A 564 -3.38 -0.72 16.79
N LEU A 565 -2.37 -1.38 16.22
CA LEU A 565 -1.84 -1.06 14.90
C LEU A 565 -2.90 -1.25 13.81
N THR A 566 -3.63 -2.36 13.89
CA THR A 566 -4.62 -2.76 12.87
C THR A 566 -6.05 -2.24 13.15
N LEU A 567 -6.21 -1.31 14.09
CA LEU A 567 -7.55 -0.89 14.54
C LEU A 567 -8.40 -0.29 13.43
N GLY A 568 -7.89 0.66 12.67
CA GLY A 568 -8.63 1.30 11.57
C GLY A 568 -9.11 0.29 10.54
N GLU A 569 -8.22 -0.62 10.14
CA GLU A 569 -8.53 -1.68 9.17
C GLU A 569 -9.56 -2.69 9.72
N ASN A 570 -9.46 -3.04 10.99
CA ASN A 570 -10.44 -3.91 11.64
C ASN A 570 -11.81 -3.24 11.80
N ILE A 571 -11.85 -1.91 11.99
CA ILE A 571 -13.10 -1.12 11.95
C ILE A 571 -13.64 -1.13 10.52
N GLY A 572 -12.79 -0.93 9.52
CA GLY A 572 -13.13 -1.01 8.10
C GLY A 572 -13.80 -2.34 7.74
N ASP A 573 -13.19 -3.46 8.10
CA ASP A 573 -13.75 -4.80 7.85
C ASP A 573 -15.07 -5.05 8.59
N ASN A 574 -15.14 -4.68 9.87
CA ASN A 574 -16.37 -4.83 10.66
C ASN A 574 -17.51 -3.97 10.10
N GLY A 575 -17.23 -2.70 9.82
CA GLY A 575 -18.18 -1.77 9.19
C GLY A 575 -18.58 -2.23 7.80
N GLY A 576 -17.60 -2.58 6.97
CA GLY A 576 -17.80 -3.04 5.61
C GLY A 576 -18.76 -4.22 5.51
N LEU A 577 -18.52 -5.25 6.32
CA LEU A 577 -19.40 -6.43 6.39
C LEU A 577 -20.83 -6.06 6.83
N ASN A 578 -20.99 -5.24 7.86
CA ASN A 578 -22.32 -4.85 8.36
C ASN A 578 -23.08 -3.96 7.37
N ILE A 579 -22.40 -3.00 6.74
CA ILE A 579 -22.98 -2.07 5.75
C ILE A 579 -23.38 -2.83 4.48
N ALA A 580 -22.47 -3.65 3.94
CA ALA A 580 -22.75 -4.42 2.73
C ALA A 580 -23.85 -5.46 2.94
N PHE A 581 -23.89 -6.10 4.12
CA PHE A 581 -24.98 -7.00 4.45
C PHE A 581 -26.33 -6.29 4.57
N ARG A 582 -26.38 -5.07 5.13
CA ARG A 582 -27.59 -4.23 5.15
C ARG A 582 -28.01 -3.87 3.72
N ALA A 583 -27.08 -3.52 2.84
CA ALA A 583 -27.38 -3.23 1.44
C ALA A 583 -27.97 -4.46 0.73
N LEU A 584 -27.41 -5.65 0.94
CA LEU A 584 -27.98 -6.91 0.45
C LEU A 584 -29.41 -7.14 0.98
N GLN A 585 -29.64 -6.91 2.28
CA GLN A 585 -30.99 -7.03 2.87
C GLN A 585 -31.98 -6.07 2.20
N ASN A 586 -31.56 -4.84 1.83
CA ASN A 586 -32.41 -3.90 1.12
C ASN A 586 -32.77 -4.42 -0.28
N VAL A 587 -31.82 -5.01 -1.02
CA VAL A 587 -32.09 -5.65 -2.32
C VAL A 587 -33.05 -6.83 -2.17
N MET A 588 -32.87 -7.66 -1.17
CA MET A 588 -33.74 -8.83 -0.92
C MET A 588 -35.20 -8.48 -0.58
N LYS A 589 -35.52 -7.21 -0.25
CA LYS A 589 -36.90 -6.75 -0.10
C LYS A 589 -37.65 -6.65 -1.43
N THR A 590 -36.91 -6.39 -2.51
CA THR A 590 -37.46 -6.18 -3.85
C THR A 590 -37.13 -7.30 -4.83
N GLU A 591 -36.07 -8.06 -4.56
CA GLU A 591 -35.57 -9.14 -5.42
C GLU A 591 -35.53 -10.48 -4.69
N LYS A 592 -35.97 -11.54 -5.36
CA LYS A 592 -35.91 -12.91 -4.85
C LYS A 592 -34.61 -13.60 -5.28
N LEU A 593 -33.57 -13.50 -4.46
CA LEU A 593 -32.29 -14.13 -4.77
C LEU A 593 -32.27 -15.66 -4.58
N GLY A 594 -33.20 -16.21 -3.79
CA GLY A 594 -33.38 -17.65 -3.59
C GLY A 594 -32.15 -18.41 -3.07
N VAL A 595 -32.31 -19.70 -2.85
CA VAL A 595 -31.22 -20.64 -2.57
C VAL A 595 -30.59 -21.09 -3.89
N LYS A 596 -29.28 -21.01 -4.00
CA LYS A 596 -28.50 -21.48 -5.17
C LYS A 596 -27.40 -22.42 -4.69
N ASP A 597 -27.23 -23.55 -5.35
CA ASP A 597 -26.26 -24.60 -4.98
C ASP A 597 -26.28 -25.01 -3.49
N GLY A 598 -27.47 -24.90 -2.86
CA GLY A 598 -27.68 -25.23 -1.44
C GLY A 598 -27.28 -24.12 -0.46
N PHE A 599 -26.91 -22.92 -0.94
CA PHE A 599 -26.59 -21.77 -0.09
C PHE A 599 -27.65 -20.68 -0.19
N THR A 600 -28.05 -20.14 0.98
CA THR A 600 -28.90 -18.94 1.05
C THR A 600 -28.14 -17.70 0.59
N PRO A 601 -28.82 -16.60 0.22
CA PRO A 601 -28.12 -15.35 -0.13
C PRO A 601 -27.15 -14.88 0.97
N GLU A 602 -27.54 -15.00 2.23
CA GLU A 602 -26.71 -14.61 3.37
C GLU A 602 -25.46 -15.49 3.48
N GLN A 603 -25.59 -16.80 3.24
CA GLN A 603 -24.44 -17.70 3.22
C GLN A 603 -23.49 -17.36 2.07
N ARG A 604 -24.02 -17.11 0.87
CA ARG A 604 -23.23 -16.70 -0.30
C ARG A 604 -22.45 -15.40 -0.03
N PHE A 605 -23.06 -14.44 0.63
CA PHE A 605 -22.41 -13.20 1.05
C PHE A 605 -21.13 -13.46 1.86
N PHE A 606 -21.24 -14.21 2.95
CA PHE A 606 -20.08 -14.48 3.80
C PHE A 606 -19.05 -15.40 3.16
N LEU A 607 -19.48 -16.35 2.32
CA LEU A 607 -18.56 -17.19 1.55
C LEU A 607 -17.80 -16.36 0.50
N SER A 608 -18.43 -15.37 -0.11
CA SER A 608 -17.79 -14.45 -1.03
C SER A 608 -16.72 -13.61 -0.35
N TRP A 609 -16.99 -13.05 0.84
CA TRP A 609 -16.00 -12.38 1.67
C TRP A 609 -14.78 -13.26 1.97
N ALA A 610 -15.04 -14.49 2.47
CA ALA A 610 -13.95 -15.40 2.77
C ALA A 610 -13.13 -15.79 1.53
N ARG A 611 -13.77 -15.87 0.35
CA ARG A 611 -13.12 -16.20 -0.92
C ARG A 611 -12.12 -15.12 -1.35
N VAL A 612 -12.44 -13.84 -1.21
CA VAL A 612 -11.52 -12.76 -1.64
C VAL A 612 -10.28 -12.66 -0.76
N TRP A 613 -10.35 -13.17 0.46
CA TRP A 613 -9.21 -13.24 1.38
C TRP A 613 -8.52 -14.61 1.38
N ALA A 614 -9.08 -15.62 0.71
CA ALA A 614 -8.50 -16.96 0.68
C ALA A 614 -7.09 -16.97 0.09
N GLY A 615 -6.16 -17.66 0.77
CA GLY A 615 -4.78 -17.78 0.31
C GLY A 615 -3.86 -18.45 1.33
N ASN A 616 -2.68 -18.82 0.87
CA ASN A 616 -1.57 -19.24 1.71
C ASN A 616 -0.55 -18.11 1.82
N ALA A 617 0.20 -18.05 2.91
CA ALA A 617 1.29 -17.10 3.09
C ALA A 617 2.46 -17.76 3.82
N ARG A 618 3.68 -17.33 3.50
CA ARG A 618 4.91 -17.81 4.19
C ARG A 618 4.95 -17.26 5.60
N PRO A 619 5.43 -18.05 6.58
CA PRO A 619 5.52 -17.60 7.97
C PRO A 619 6.32 -16.29 8.13
N GLU A 620 7.45 -16.17 7.43
CA GLU A 620 8.31 -14.98 7.44
C GLU A 620 7.54 -13.75 6.93
N TYR A 621 6.77 -13.91 5.86
CA TYR A 621 5.96 -12.84 5.30
C TYR A 621 4.82 -12.42 6.23
N LEU A 622 4.16 -13.37 6.89
CA LEU A 622 3.16 -13.05 7.92
C LEU A 622 3.76 -12.26 9.08
N GLN A 623 4.95 -12.65 9.54
CA GLN A 623 5.65 -11.93 10.60
C GLN A 623 6.09 -10.53 10.15
N TYR A 624 6.52 -10.39 8.89
CA TYR A 624 6.81 -9.09 8.26
C TYR A 624 5.56 -8.21 8.27
N LEU A 625 4.44 -8.66 7.72
CA LEU A 625 3.19 -7.91 7.69
C LEU A 625 2.75 -7.48 9.10
N MET A 626 2.74 -8.39 10.08
CA MET A 626 2.37 -8.05 11.46
C MET A 626 3.32 -7.07 12.15
N THR A 627 4.46 -6.75 11.55
CA THR A 627 5.41 -5.75 12.05
C THR A 627 5.18 -4.38 11.40
N VAL A 628 4.88 -4.33 10.10
CA VAL A 628 4.90 -3.10 9.30
C VAL A 628 3.53 -2.67 8.79
N ASP A 629 2.58 -3.59 8.62
CA ASP A 629 1.31 -3.36 7.96
C ASP A 629 0.21 -3.02 8.97
N VAL A 630 -0.62 -2.05 8.61
CA VAL A 630 -1.81 -1.67 9.38
C VAL A 630 -2.98 -2.64 9.17
N HIS A 631 -2.91 -3.51 8.15
CA HIS A 631 -3.90 -4.55 7.91
C HIS A 631 -3.63 -5.81 8.74
N SER A 632 -4.68 -6.42 9.23
CA SER A 632 -4.61 -7.77 9.78
C SER A 632 -4.34 -8.79 8.66
N PRO A 633 -3.58 -9.89 8.91
CA PRO A 633 -3.41 -10.95 7.92
C PRO A 633 -4.75 -11.54 7.42
N ASN A 634 -4.78 -12.06 6.20
CA ASN A 634 -6.00 -12.55 5.53
C ASN A 634 -6.86 -13.49 6.39
N GLU A 635 -6.25 -14.45 7.08
CA GLU A 635 -6.98 -15.35 8.00
C GLU A 635 -7.68 -14.57 9.12
N ALA A 636 -7.06 -13.52 9.66
CA ALA A 636 -7.64 -12.69 10.70
C ALA A 636 -8.75 -11.76 10.16
N ARG A 637 -8.68 -11.32 8.89
CA ARG A 637 -9.76 -10.58 8.23
C ARG A 637 -11.03 -11.41 8.02
N VAL A 638 -10.91 -12.74 8.07
CA VAL A 638 -12.06 -13.67 8.03
C VAL A 638 -12.40 -14.16 9.43
N ASN A 639 -11.51 -14.92 10.07
CA ASN A 639 -11.77 -15.56 11.38
C ASN A 639 -11.78 -14.56 12.55
N GLY A 640 -11.22 -13.37 12.38
CA GLY A 640 -11.28 -12.28 13.37
C GLY A 640 -12.47 -11.35 13.15
N ALA A 641 -12.79 -10.98 11.90
CA ALA A 641 -13.89 -10.05 11.63
C ALA A 641 -15.29 -10.68 11.75
N LEU A 642 -15.51 -11.88 11.18
CA LEU A 642 -16.82 -12.52 11.16
C LEU A 642 -17.41 -12.80 12.56
N PRO A 643 -16.64 -13.19 13.59
CA PRO A 643 -17.14 -13.34 14.95
C PRO A 643 -17.74 -12.07 15.57
N MET A 644 -17.50 -10.90 14.98
CA MET A 644 -18.08 -9.63 15.39
C MET A 644 -19.39 -9.29 14.65
N VAL A 645 -19.84 -10.11 13.70
CA VAL A 645 -21.00 -9.85 12.84
C VAL A 645 -22.18 -10.75 13.21
N ASP A 646 -23.24 -10.20 13.80
CA ASP A 646 -24.42 -10.96 14.26
C ASP A 646 -25.08 -11.80 13.15
N ALA A 647 -25.11 -11.28 11.92
CA ALA A 647 -25.72 -11.95 10.78
C ALA A 647 -25.01 -13.27 10.40
N TRP A 648 -23.68 -13.34 10.56
CA TRP A 648 -22.91 -14.54 10.29
C TRP A 648 -23.35 -15.73 11.19
N TYR A 649 -23.62 -15.45 12.48
CA TYR A 649 -24.14 -16.47 13.42
C TYR A 649 -25.45 -17.06 12.96
N LYS A 650 -26.34 -16.22 12.42
CA LYS A 650 -27.65 -16.67 11.91
C LYS A 650 -27.50 -17.49 10.63
N ALA A 651 -26.66 -17.02 9.70
CA ALA A 651 -26.45 -17.65 8.40
C ALA A 651 -25.89 -19.08 8.53
N PHE A 652 -24.98 -19.31 9.48
CA PHE A 652 -24.29 -20.60 9.65
C PHE A 652 -24.68 -21.36 10.93
N GLY A 653 -25.60 -20.84 11.74
CA GLY A 653 -26.06 -21.52 12.94
C GLY A 653 -24.99 -21.70 14.03
N ILE A 654 -24.05 -20.73 14.13
CA ILE A 654 -22.91 -20.81 15.06
C ILE A 654 -23.39 -20.78 16.52
N LYS A 655 -22.87 -21.71 17.34
CA LYS A 655 -23.34 -21.94 18.70
C LYS A 655 -22.25 -21.74 19.74
N LYS A 656 -22.65 -21.46 20.98
CA LYS A 656 -21.76 -21.42 22.15
C LYS A 656 -20.96 -22.73 22.25
N GLY A 657 -19.68 -22.64 22.44
CA GLY A 657 -18.74 -23.77 22.51
C GLY A 657 -17.93 -23.99 21.24
N GLU A 658 -18.30 -23.38 20.12
CA GLU A 658 -17.46 -23.37 18.91
C GLU A 658 -16.31 -22.37 19.05
N LYS A 659 -15.16 -22.65 18.43
CA LYS A 659 -13.91 -21.90 18.61
C LYS A 659 -14.06 -20.41 18.29
N LEU A 660 -14.79 -20.07 17.22
CA LEU A 660 -15.01 -18.69 16.76
C LEU A 660 -16.21 -18.01 17.44
N PHE A 661 -16.86 -18.66 18.42
CA PHE A 661 -18.03 -18.09 19.08
C PHE A 661 -17.61 -16.96 20.04
N VAL A 662 -18.10 -15.76 19.79
CA VAL A 662 -18.00 -14.60 20.69
C VAL A 662 -19.40 -14.28 21.23
N PRO A 663 -19.59 -14.17 22.57
CA PRO A 663 -20.89 -13.79 23.14
C PRO A 663 -21.37 -12.43 22.61
N LYS A 664 -22.68 -12.26 22.36
CA LYS A 664 -23.23 -11.06 21.73
C LYS A 664 -22.83 -9.77 22.45
N ASN A 665 -22.81 -9.77 23.77
CA ASN A 665 -22.40 -8.61 24.60
C ASN A 665 -20.89 -8.31 24.58
N LYS A 666 -20.10 -9.17 23.91
CA LYS A 666 -18.65 -8.97 23.68
C LYS A 666 -18.30 -8.72 22.22
N ARG A 667 -19.30 -8.53 21.35
CA ARG A 667 -19.08 -8.15 19.94
C ARG A 667 -18.98 -6.65 19.81
N ALA A 668 -18.17 -6.21 18.87
CA ALA A 668 -18.08 -4.79 18.54
C ALA A 668 -19.31 -4.37 17.70
N HIS A 669 -20.17 -3.56 18.28
CA HIS A 669 -21.32 -2.99 17.59
C HIS A 669 -21.02 -1.49 17.35
N ILE A 670 -20.32 -1.18 16.25
CA ILE A 670 -19.94 0.19 15.88
C ILE A 670 -21.03 0.76 14.98
N TRP A 671 -21.23 0.15 13.80
CA TRP A 671 -22.23 0.55 12.81
C TRP A 671 -23.35 -0.46 12.66
#